data_67ddf65369f3b69e62b0127fce715e61
#
_entry.id   67ddf65369f3b69e62b0127fce715e61
#
_cell.length_a   1.000
_cell.length_b   1.000
_cell.length_c   1.000
_cell.angle_alpha   90.00
_cell.angle_beta   90.00
_cell.angle_gamma   90.00
#
_symmetry.space_group_name_H-M   'P 1'
#
loop_
_entity.id
_entity.type
_entity.pdbx_description
1 polymer ?
#
loop_
_entity_poly.entity_id
_entity_poly.type
_entity_poly.pdbx_seq_one_letter_code
_entity_poly.pdbx_strand_id
1 'polypeptide(L)'
;MISFQVDYLNERKRFTPEQISGIMFTKLRQITDTELKTKAIDCVIGVPCYFTDAERRAMLDASQIAGWNCLRLLNETTAVALGYGIYKADLPEPADKPRLVAFVDMGYTSLQASVPPRAGAHEEDSATRLVIFFALGYGIYKADLPEPADKPRLVAFVDMGYTSLQASVVAFNKGKLKMVATACDPSLGGRDFDTIIMDAMREDYQKRYKVDSYSTAKAKLRLRAECEKAKKLMSSNTQPIPIGLECFIDEKDVNGKMSRADFEELAKPILERVRHTLENLLKEAKLTVDDIECVEIVGGSTRVPAIRQIVEDVFHKKPMTTMNADESVARGCTLMCAILSPTFKVKEFKIEDCQPYPITLSWQGGVNEDNEVEVFSRWNVIPSTKMLSFYKREPLTVEARYSYPNDIPFSESRIGQYTIENIQPQPDGTPSKIKVKVRLNRNGIFDVTQASLIETIEEPNAPDAPAETMETVTSGPQTVDNGEDQSAPTVTEPMEESAAPANAAGSGDAQQDEKEKDEEGKPKAATTTTPKKKKKEIDLPITPRVPGATKKELERLIEQELEMISQDKKEKERSDAKNAVEEYVYEMRGKVDGGDYEKFSDEKIRQKLLSDLQITEDWLYDDGMNQEKNVYVDRLKNLKSLGEPIRTRYHESENRSHHMQELMKSIQRVDEALQVYYTKSSDKYSHIDQNDIEKANKILTEKQTWYDQTANRFNALKTHEDPTILCSQIKQERDSLERECWAILNKAKPKVELPKEDASKQQANNQQQQQQQAPPQQPPPASGNQNPQPTEPQPSMEVD
;
A
#
# COMPACT_ATOMS: atom_id res chain seq x y z
N MET A 1 20.90 3.23 24.42
CA MET A 1 20.33 3.21 23.05
C MET A 1 20.77 1.91 22.38
N ILE A 2 19.84 1.11 21.92
CA ILE A 2 20.11 -0.13 21.17
C ILE A 2 20.64 0.27 19.80
N SER A 3 21.68 -0.40 19.29
CA SER A 3 22.21 -0.20 17.95
C SER A 3 22.66 -1.52 17.34
N PHE A 4 22.50 -1.63 16.04
CA PHE A 4 23.00 -2.75 15.23
C PHE A 4 24.39 -2.39 14.72
N GLN A 5 25.34 -3.27 14.92
CA GLN A 5 26.68 -3.12 14.36
C GLN A 5 26.85 -4.10 13.21
N VAL A 6 27.15 -3.58 12.04
CA VAL A 6 27.33 -4.35 10.80
C VAL A 6 28.59 -3.89 10.08
N ASP A 7 29.19 -4.80 9.30
CA ASP A 7 30.26 -4.47 8.38
C ASP A 7 29.62 -3.95 7.07
N TYR A 8 29.78 -2.66 6.80
CA TYR A 8 29.26 -1.98 5.61
C TYR A 8 30.41 -1.30 4.87
N LEU A 9 30.63 -1.66 3.61
CA LEU A 9 31.74 -1.18 2.76
C LEU A 9 33.13 -1.34 3.43
N ASN A 10 33.37 -2.51 4.04
CA ASN A 10 34.58 -2.88 4.80
C ASN A 10 34.84 -2.02 6.07
N GLU A 11 33.85 -1.26 6.52
CA GLU A 11 33.88 -0.51 7.77
C GLU A 11 32.80 -1.01 8.74
N ARG A 12 33.13 -1.05 10.02
CA ARG A 12 32.14 -1.32 11.07
C ARG A 12 31.29 -0.09 11.33
N LYS A 13 30.02 -0.12 10.88
CA LYS A 13 29.05 0.95 11.12
C LYS A 13 27.99 0.54 12.13
N ARG A 14 27.45 1.52 12.83
CA ARG A 14 26.34 1.35 13.77
C ARG A 14 25.10 2.01 13.20
N PHE A 15 24.01 1.28 13.22
CA PHE A 15 22.69 1.76 12.79
C PHE A 15 21.71 1.68 13.95
N THR A 16 20.85 2.67 14.09
CA THR A 16 19.74 2.66 15.05
C THR A 16 18.58 1.80 14.53
N PRO A 17 17.65 1.36 15.40
CA PRO A 17 16.44 0.66 14.94
C PRO A 17 15.65 1.45 13.92
N GLU A 18 15.55 2.79 14.08
CA GLU A 18 14.85 3.68 13.14
C GLU A 18 15.51 3.67 11.75
N GLN A 19 16.85 3.67 11.70
CA GLN A 19 17.58 3.56 10.43
C GLN A 19 17.33 2.22 9.74
N ILE A 20 17.42 1.11 10.48
CA ILE A 20 17.17 -0.24 9.93
C ILE A 20 15.73 -0.33 9.37
N SER A 21 14.75 0.16 10.13
CA SER A 21 13.36 0.22 9.66
C SER A 21 13.21 1.14 8.46
N GLY A 22 13.91 2.28 8.44
CA GLY A 22 13.98 3.21 7.31
C GLY A 22 14.52 2.54 6.05
N ILE A 23 15.63 1.81 6.14
CA ILE A 23 16.20 1.03 5.02
C ILE A 23 15.18 0.03 4.45
N MET A 24 14.45 -0.68 5.33
CA MET A 24 13.38 -1.58 4.90
C MET A 24 12.25 -0.84 4.18
N PHE A 25 11.81 0.29 4.73
CA PHE A 25 10.77 1.12 4.11
C PHE A 25 11.23 1.72 2.77
N THR A 26 12.49 2.08 2.64
CA THR A 26 13.12 2.47 1.37
C THR A 26 13.01 1.37 0.34
N LYS A 27 13.33 0.13 0.72
CA LYS A 27 13.22 -1.03 -0.18
C LYS A 27 11.78 -1.27 -0.63
N LEU A 28 10.82 -1.18 0.28
CA LEU A 28 9.40 -1.29 -0.05
C LEU A 28 8.95 -0.20 -1.02
N ARG A 29 9.40 1.04 -0.79
CA ARG A 29 9.12 2.14 -1.69
C ARG A 29 9.66 1.89 -3.10
N GLN A 30 10.89 1.40 -3.22
CA GLN A 30 11.49 1.05 -4.52
C GLN A 30 10.68 -0.03 -5.25
N ILE A 31 10.24 -1.09 -4.55
CA ILE A 31 9.39 -2.13 -5.11
C ILE A 31 8.07 -1.52 -5.59
N THR A 32 7.42 -0.72 -4.74
CA THR A 32 6.17 -0.05 -5.05
C THR A 32 6.28 0.88 -6.27
N ASP A 33 7.30 1.73 -6.30
CA ASP A 33 7.55 2.65 -7.42
C ASP A 33 7.79 1.90 -8.74
N THR A 34 8.44 0.73 -8.67
CA THR A 34 8.70 -0.13 -9.83
C THR A 34 7.41 -0.75 -10.36
N GLU A 35 6.59 -1.34 -9.49
CA GLU A 35 5.33 -1.98 -9.87
C GLU A 35 4.30 -0.97 -10.39
N LEU A 36 4.20 0.19 -9.74
CA LEU A 36 3.29 1.26 -10.15
C LEU A 36 3.76 2.05 -11.35
N LYS A 37 5.05 1.96 -11.71
CA LYS A 37 5.70 2.83 -12.72
C LYS A 37 5.50 4.34 -12.40
N THR A 38 5.33 4.68 -11.12
CA THR A 38 5.14 6.04 -10.62
C THR A 38 5.58 6.10 -9.15
N LYS A 39 5.90 7.31 -8.67
CA LYS A 39 6.32 7.49 -7.27
C LYS A 39 5.13 7.46 -6.33
N ALA A 40 5.18 6.59 -5.34
CA ALA A 40 4.28 6.57 -4.20
C ALA A 40 4.87 7.45 -3.07
N ILE A 41 4.05 8.32 -2.49
CA ILE A 41 4.48 9.27 -1.45
C ILE A 41 3.78 8.99 -0.13
N ASP A 42 2.46 8.81 -0.15
CA ASP A 42 1.65 8.64 1.05
C ASP A 42 1.52 7.18 1.45
N CYS A 43 1.54 6.88 2.75
CA CYS A 43 1.31 5.54 3.28
C CYS A 43 0.51 5.54 4.60
N VAL A 44 -0.04 4.39 4.96
CA VAL A 44 -0.51 4.05 6.31
C VAL A 44 0.29 2.84 6.77
N ILE A 45 0.80 2.90 8.00
CA ILE A 45 1.64 1.83 8.56
C ILE A 45 0.88 1.13 9.67
N GLY A 46 0.75 -0.20 9.57
CA GLY A 46 0.26 -1.06 10.66
C GLY A 46 1.30 -1.14 11.77
N VAL A 47 0.86 -0.96 13.01
CA VAL A 47 1.73 -1.10 14.19
C VAL A 47 1.04 -1.98 15.24
N PRO A 48 1.79 -2.79 16.00
CA PRO A 48 1.22 -3.55 17.09
C PRO A 48 0.47 -2.66 18.09
N CYS A 49 -0.67 -3.13 18.59
CA CYS A 49 -1.48 -2.36 19.52
C CYS A 49 -0.75 -2.01 20.83
N TYR A 50 0.25 -2.81 21.21
CA TYR A 50 1.08 -2.63 22.40
C TYR A 50 2.25 -1.66 22.20
N PHE A 51 2.45 -1.08 21.03
CA PHE A 51 3.48 -0.05 20.83
C PHE A 51 3.19 1.17 21.69
N THR A 52 4.19 1.58 22.45
CA THR A 52 4.18 2.78 23.25
C THR A 52 4.42 4.03 22.41
N ASP A 53 4.37 5.20 23.03
CA ASP A 53 4.64 6.50 22.38
C ASP A 53 6.02 6.51 21.69
N ALA A 54 7.04 5.94 22.35
CA ALA A 54 8.41 5.91 21.82
C ALA A 54 8.52 5.10 20.52
N GLU A 55 7.95 3.89 20.47
CA GLU A 55 7.99 3.06 19.28
C GLU A 55 7.17 3.68 18.14
N ARG A 56 6.02 4.31 18.46
CA ARG A 56 5.21 5.01 17.45
C ARG A 56 5.95 6.19 16.83
N ARG A 57 6.67 6.99 17.64
CA ARG A 57 7.54 8.06 17.13
C ARG A 57 8.67 7.49 16.28
N ALA A 58 9.34 6.43 16.73
CA ALA A 58 10.40 5.78 15.97
C ALA A 58 9.92 5.26 14.60
N MET A 59 8.68 4.75 14.51
CA MET A 59 8.09 4.33 13.23
C MET A 59 7.81 5.51 12.29
N LEU A 60 7.38 6.67 12.84
CA LEU A 60 7.23 7.89 12.03
C LEU A 60 8.59 8.40 11.56
N ASP A 61 9.62 8.42 12.42
CA ASP A 61 10.98 8.78 12.04
C ASP A 61 11.52 7.86 10.94
N ALA A 62 11.34 6.53 11.08
CA ALA A 62 11.73 5.55 10.06
C ALA A 62 11.02 5.78 8.72
N SER A 63 9.73 6.13 8.74
CA SER A 63 8.97 6.44 7.53
C SER A 63 9.51 7.68 6.82
N GLN A 64 9.89 8.71 7.59
CA GLN A 64 10.48 9.94 7.04
C GLN A 64 11.89 9.71 6.49
N ILE A 65 12.73 8.89 7.16
CA ILE A 65 14.04 8.47 6.64
C ILE A 65 13.89 7.86 5.25
N ALA A 66 12.90 7.02 5.03
CA ALA A 66 12.59 6.40 3.74
C ALA A 66 11.91 7.36 2.73
N GLY A 67 11.57 8.58 3.15
CA GLY A 67 10.87 9.58 2.34
C GLY A 67 9.38 9.28 2.11
N TRP A 68 8.73 8.49 3.00
CA TRP A 68 7.30 8.32 3.05
C TRP A 68 6.61 9.44 3.83
N ASN A 69 5.46 9.88 3.37
CA ASN A 69 4.51 10.67 4.16
C ASN A 69 3.53 9.71 4.83
N CYS A 70 3.77 9.38 6.10
CA CYS A 70 2.88 8.51 6.86
C CYS A 70 1.63 9.28 7.29
N LEU A 71 0.50 9.02 6.63
CA LEU A 71 -0.79 9.66 6.93
C LEU A 71 -1.33 9.22 8.29
N ARG A 72 -1.09 7.96 8.67
CA ARG A 72 -1.54 7.39 9.94
C ARG A 72 -0.73 6.16 10.32
N LEU A 73 -0.43 6.03 11.62
CA LEU A 73 -0.12 4.74 12.25
C LEU A 73 -1.45 4.12 12.68
N LEU A 74 -1.71 2.89 12.25
CA LEU A 74 -2.95 2.17 12.55
C LEU A 74 -2.64 0.92 13.35
N ASN A 75 -3.34 0.70 14.46
CA ASN A 75 -3.15 -0.55 15.21
C ASN A 75 -3.49 -1.76 14.33
N GLU A 76 -2.67 -2.81 14.34
CA GLU A 76 -2.85 -4.01 13.51
C GLU A 76 -4.23 -4.64 13.72
N THR A 77 -4.68 -4.75 14.96
CA THR A 77 -6.01 -5.26 15.29
C THR A 77 -7.14 -4.36 14.76
N THR A 78 -6.93 -3.04 14.72
CA THR A 78 -7.89 -2.08 14.10
C THR A 78 -7.89 -2.21 12.59
N ALA A 79 -6.71 -2.44 11.97
CA ALA A 79 -6.61 -2.69 10.54
C ALA A 79 -7.35 -3.98 10.13
N VAL A 80 -7.16 -5.07 10.89
CA VAL A 80 -7.90 -6.33 10.70
C VAL A 80 -9.41 -6.10 10.80
N ALA A 81 -9.86 -5.39 11.85
CA ALA A 81 -11.27 -5.07 12.06
C ALA A 81 -11.86 -4.19 10.95
N LEU A 82 -11.08 -3.25 10.44
CA LEU A 82 -11.47 -2.41 9.31
C LEU A 82 -11.68 -3.24 8.04
N GLY A 83 -10.75 -4.17 7.76
CA GLY A 83 -10.88 -5.13 6.66
C GLY A 83 -12.11 -6.02 6.79
N TYR A 84 -12.56 -6.33 8.02
CA TYR A 84 -13.75 -7.13 8.31
C TYR A 84 -15.05 -6.34 8.08
N GLY A 85 -15.10 -5.04 8.40
CA GLY A 85 -16.35 -4.28 8.55
C GLY A 85 -16.69 -3.25 7.47
N ILE A 86 -15.78 -2.95 6.54
CA ILE A 86 -15.94 -1.79 5.65
C ILE A 86 -16.67 -2.10 4.34
N TYR A 87 -17.40 -1.10 3.81
CA TYR A 87 -18.06 -1.11 2.52
C TYR A 87 -17.43 -0.09 1.57
N LYS A 88 -17.24 -0.48 0.32
CA LYS A 88 -16.94 0.44 -0.77
C LYS A 88 -18.26 0.85 -1.45
N ALA A 89 -18.53 2.16 -1.54
CA ALA A 89 -19.68 2.67 -2.26
C ALA A 89 -19.19 3.13 -3.59
N ASP A 90 -18.78 3.28 -4.45
CA ASP A 90 -18.46 3.70 -5.82
C ASP A 90 -16.96 3.89 -6.12
N LEU A 91 -16.57 3.40 -7.27
CA LEU A 91 -15.28 3.66 -7.88
C LEU A 91 -15.29 5.05 -8.54
N PRO A 92 -14.16 5.80 -8.54
CA PRO A 92 -14.08 7.02 -9.34
C PRO A 92 -14.28 6.72 -10.81
N GLU A 93 -14.88 7.67 -11.52
CA GLU A 93 -15.06 7.62 -12.99
C GLU A 93 -13.69 7.42 -13.67
N PRO A 94 -13.62 6.71 -14.80
CA PRO A 94 -12.36 6.42 -15.51
C PRO A 94 -11.55 7.65 -15.94
N ALA A 95 -12.16 8.84 -15.89
CA ALA A 95 -11.53 10.11 -16.29
C ALA A 95 -10.71 10.79 -15.17
N ASP A 96 -10.87 10.36 -13.90
CA ASP A 96 -10.15 10.95 -12.77
C ASP A 96 -8.78 10.29 -12.59
N LYS A 97 -7.72 11.10 -12.46
CA LYS A 97 -6.38 10.57 -12.18
C LYS A 97 -6.35 9.94 -10.79
N PRO A 98 -6.11 8.61 -10.65
CA PRO A 98 -6.03 7.98 -9.34
C PRO A 98 -4.78 8.47 -8.59
N ARG A 99 -4.94 8.81 -7.32
CA ARG A 99 -3.83 8.97 -6.39
C ARG A 99 -3.38 7.58 -5.95
N LEU A 100 -2.11 7.26 -6.18
CA LEU A 100 -1.54 5.95 -5.88
C LEU A 100 -0.96 5.96 -4.46
N VAL A 101 -1.36 5.00 -3.66
CA VAL A 101 -0.91 4.85 -2.27
C VAL A 101 -0.37 3.43 -2.09
N ALA A 102 0.80 3.30 -1.49
CA ALA A 102 1.43 2.02 -1.21
C ALA A 102 1.20 1.59 0.24
N PHE A 103 1.18 0.30 0.48
CA PHE A 103 0.92 -0.32 1.77
C PHE A 103 2.08 -1.17 2.19
N VAL A 104 2.45 -1.08 3.46
CA VAL A 104 3.57 -1.79 4.04
C VAL A 104 3.09 -2.59 5.23
N ASP A 105 3.18 -3.91 5.12
CA ASP A 105 3.03 -4.85 6.22
C ASP A 105 4.39 -5.49 6.50
N MET A 106 4.84 -5.41 7.73
CA MET A 106 6.14 -5.89 8.15
C MET A 106 5.99 -7.05 9.13
N GLY A 107 5.84 -8.25 8.57
CA GLY A 107 6.00 -9.48 9.35
C GLY A 107 7.48 -9.90 9.42
N TYR A 108 7.88 -10.59 10.48
CA TYR A 108 9.27 -11.02 10.67
C TYR A 108 9.81 -11.92 9.55
N THR A 109 8.96 -12.66 8.87
CA THR A 109 9.35 -13.59 7.78
C THR A 109 8.83 -13.21 6.40
N SER A 110 7.96 -12.23 6.31
CA SER A 110 7.44 -11.77 5.02
C SER A 110 7.18 -10.27 5.08
N LEU A 111 7.66 -9.61 4.06
CA LEU A 111 7.42 -8.21 3.79
C LEU A 111 6.39 -8.17 2.66
N GLN A 112 5.24 -7.57 2.90
CA GLN A 112 4.20 -7.45 1.89
C GLN A 112 3.89 -5.99 1.62
N ALA A 113 3.89 -5.63 0.35
CA ALA A 113 3.42 -4.34 -0.12
C ALA A 113 2.26 -4.57 -1.08
N SER A 114 1.14 -3.95 -0.85
CA SER A 114 0.01 -4.00 -1.76
C SER A 114 -0.36 -2.60 -2.24
N VAL A 115 -0.70 -2.51 -3.52
CA VAL A 115 -1.04 -1.26 -4.17
C VAL A 115 -2.35 -1.45 -4.93
N PRO A 116 -3.30 -0.53 -4.83
CA PRO A 116 -4.51 -0.61 -5.64
C PRO A 116 -4.18 -0.30 -7.11
N PRO A 117 -4.74 -1.06 -8.06
CA PRO A 117 -4.48 -0.85 -9.48
C PRO A 117 -5.17 0.38 -10.03
N ARG A 118 -4.60 0.89 -11.10
CA ARG A 118 -5.12 1.98 -11.91
C ARG A 118 -6.48 1.63 -12.50
N ALA A 119 -7.48 2.46 -12.28
CA ALA A 119 -8.69 2.45 -13.10
C ALA A 119 -8.30 2.90 -14.53
N GLY A 120 -8.36 1.99 -15.50
CA GLY A 120 -8.13 2.31 -16.92
C GLY A 120 -6.99 1.58 -17.63
N ALA A 121 -6.36 0.55 -17.05
CA ALA A 121 -5.41 -0.31 -17.78
C ALA A 121 -6.18 -1.35 -18.62
N HIS A 122 -5.79 -1.44 -19.88
CA HIS A 122 -6.36 -2.33 -20.88
C HIS A 122 -6.26 -3.83 -20.51
N GLU A 123 -7.09 -4.63 -21.17
CA GLU A 123 -7.50 -6.01 -20.90
C GLU A 123 -6.45 -7.12 -20.80
N GLU A 124 -5.15 -6.84 -20.70
CA GLU A 124 -4.11 -7.88 -20.74
C GLU A 124 -3.50 -8.30 -19.38
N ASP A 125 -3.92 -7.71 -18.26
CA ASP A 125 -3.40 -8.08 -16.93
C ASP A 125 -4.47 -8.76 -16.05
N SER A 126 -4.81 -9.99 -16.41
CA SER A 126 -5.75 -10.81 -15.64
C SER A 126 -5.28 -11.15 -14.21
N ALA A 127 -3.98 -11.18 -13.94
CA ALA A 127 -3.42 -11.45 -12.63
C ALA A 127 -3.59 -10.25 -11.68
N THR A 128 -3.38 -9.03 -12.18
CA THR A 128 -3.55 -7.80 -11.39
C THR A 128 -5.04 -7.51 -11.10
N ARG A 129 -5.93 -7.81 -12.06
CA ARG A 129 -7.38 -7.79 -11.84
C ARG A 129 -7.83 -8.79 -10.76
N LEU A 130 -7.19 -9.95 -10.68
CA LEU A 130 -7.52 -10.99 -9.70
C LEU A 130 -7.19 -10.51 -8.27
N VAL A 131 -6.06 -9.86 -8.05
CA VAL A 131 -5.67 -9.31 -6.75
C VAL A 131 -6.61 -8.19 -6.30
N ILE A 132 -7.14 -7.36 -7.22
CA ILE A 132 -8.12 -6.31 -6.89
C ILE A 132 -9.50 -6.91 -6.65
N PHE A 133 -9.94 -7.84 -7.49
CA PHE A 133 -11.20 -8.53 -7.27
C PHE A 133 -11.18 -9.31 -5.95
N PHE A 134 -10.03 -9.90 -5.57
CA PHE A 134 -9.88 -10.52 -4.26
C PHE A 134 -9.77 -9.50 -3.11
N ALA A 135 -9.05 -8.39 -3.27
CA ALA A 135 -9.02 -7.32 -2.26
C ALA A 135 -10.37 -6.59 -2.13
N LEU A 136 -11.15 -6.49 -3.22
CA LEU A 136 -12.46 -5.86 -3.26
C LEU A 136 -13.63 -6.87 -3.17
N GLY A 137 -13.45 -8.12 -3.60
CA GLY A 137 -14.49 -9.14 -3.62
C GLY A 137 -14.55 -10.04 -2.38
N TYR A 138 -13.45 -10.12 -1.62
CA TYR A 138 -13.45 -10.69 -0.27
C TYR A 138 -13.60 -9.63 0.82
N GLY A 139 -13.70 -8.35 0.44
CA GLY A 139 -14.20 -7.31 1.32
C GLY A 139 -15.62 -7.65 1.72
N ILE A 140 -15.76 -8.15 2.89
CA ILE A 140 -16.94 -8.71 3.48
C ILE A 140 -18.05 -7.67 3.45
N TYR A 141 -18.95 -7.84 2.51
CA TYR A 141 -20.26 -7.21 2.56
C TYR A 141 -21.06 -7.84 3.71
N LYS A 142 -20.81 -7.42 4.94
CA LYS A 142 -21.75 -7.70 6.01
C LYS A 142 -22.87 -6.67 5.92
N ALA A 143 -23.78 -6.93 4.98
CA ALA A 143 -25.01 -6.14 4.79
C ALA A 143 -25.93 -6.17 6.03
N ASP A 144 -25.60 -7.03 6.99
CA ASP A 144 -26.36 -7.34 8.19
C ASP A 144 -25.83 -6.69 9.48
N LEU A 145 -24.96 -5.66 9.36
CA LEU A 145 -24.54 -4.92 10.54
C LEU A 145 -25.70 -4.11 11.13
N PRO A 146 -25.83 -4.06 12.47
CA PRO A 146 -26.87 -3.29 13.14
C PRO A 146 -26.77 -1.79 12.85
N GLU A 147 -27.91 -1.10 12.84
CA GLU A 147 -27.93 0.35 12.63
C GLU A 147 -27.20 1.09 13.78
N PRO A 148 -26.76 2.34 13.63
CA PRO A 148 -26.00 3.07 14.65
C PRO A 148 -26.70 3.22 16.00
N ALA A 149 -28.03 3.18 16.02
CA ALA A 149 -28.85 3.25 17.24
C ALA A 149 -29.05 1.91 17.94
N ASP A 150 -28.76 0.80 17.25
CA ASP A 150 -28.97 -0.53 17.77
C ASP A 150 -27.78 -1.03 18.61
N LYS A 151 -28.00 -2.11 19.37
CA LYS A 151 -26.89 -2.78 20.09
C LYS A 151 -25.82 -3.21 19.09
N PRO A 152 -24.55 -2.82 19.27
CA PRO A 152 -23.50 -3.18 18.34
C PRO A 152 -23.21 -4.68 18.35
N ARG A 153 -22.80 -5.21 17.19
CA ARG A 153 -22.27 -6.57 17.08
C ARG A 153 -20.84 -6.60 17.63
N LEU A 154 -20.60 -7.45 18.60
CA LEU A 154 -19.25 -7.64 19.17
C LEU A 154 -18.56 -8.81 18.48
N VAL A 155 -17.37 -8.54 17.93
CA VAL A 155 -16.53 -9.55 17.27
C VAL A 155 -15.17 -9.57 17.95
N ALA A 156 -14.69 -10.75 18.28
CA ALA A 156 -13.32 -10.94 18.76
C ALA A 156 -12.40 -11.26 17.57
N PHE A 157 -11.24 -10.66 17.57
CA PHE A 157 -10.15 -10.93 16.63
C PHE A 157 -8.96 -11.45 17.40
N VAL A 158 -8.36 -12.54 16.92
CA VAL A 158 -7.14 -13.15 17.45
C VAL A 158 -6.11 -13.18 16.34
N ASP A 159 -5.08 -12.38 16.46
CA ASP A 159 -3.95 -12.30 15.54
C ASP A 159 -2.69 -12.87 16.18
N MET A 160 -2.20 -13.98 15.66
CA MET A 160 -0.96 -14.58 16.11
C MET A 160 0.03 -14.72 14.97
N GLY A 161 0.96 -13.80 14.94
CA GLY A 161 2.05 -13.75 13.99
C GLY A 161 3.26 -14.61 14.40
N TYR A 162 4.43 -14.24 13.90
CA TYR A 162 5.69 -14.92 14.22
C TYR A 162 6.27 -14.48 15.56
N THR A 163 6.09 -13.22 15.95
CA THR A 163 6.73 -12.61 17.12
C THR A 163 5.79 -12.35 18.29
N SER A 164 4.51 -12.12 18.02
CA SER A 164 3.54 -11.67 19.03
C SER A 164 2.16 -12.28 18.82
N LEU A 165 1.40 -12.32 19.92
CA LEU A 165 -0.02 -12.58 19.96
C LEU A 165 -0.74 -11.28 20.31
N GLN A 166 -1.72 -10.89 19.53
CA GLN A 166 -2.62 -9.78 19.79
C GLN A 166 -4.07 -10.26 19.68
N ALA A 167 -4.90 -9.83 20.58
CA ALA A 167 -6.32 -10.12 20.53
C ALA A 167 -7.13 -8.86 20.85
N SER A 168 -8.29 -8.71 20.24
CA SER A 168 -9.15 -7.54 20.43
C SER A 168 -10.64 -7.88 20.37
N VAL A 169 -11.46 -7.09 21.04
CA VAL A 169 -12.91 -7.06 20.88
C VAL A 169 -13.30 -5.76 20.22
N VAL A 170 -14.08 -5.87 19.17
CA VAL A 170 -14.53 -4.73 18.37
C VAL A 170 -16.04 -4.70 18.26
N ALA A 171 -16.62 -3.54 18.49
CA ALA A 171 -18.04 -3.28 18.34
C ALA A 171 -18.33 -2.71 16.95
N PHE A 172 -19.21 -3.37 16.20
CA PHE A 172 -19.60 -2.95 14.86
C PHE A 172 -21.04 -2.47 14.84
N ASN A 173 -21.23 -1.30 14.25
CA ASN A 173 -22.50 -0.82 13.73
C ASN A 173 -22.33 -0.44 12.26
N LYS A 174 -23.42 -0.19 11.57
CA LYS A 174 -23.38 0.25 10.17
C LYS A 174 -22.64 1.57 10.02
N GLY A 175 -21.55 1.57 9.24
CA GLY A 175 -20.70 2.75 9.06
C GLY A 175 -19.81 3.12 10.25
N LYS A 176 -19.68 2.25 11.27
CA LYS A 176 -18.85 2.53 12.46
C LYS A 176 -18.22 1.26 13.03
N LEU A 177 -16.95 1.36 13.39
CA LEU A 177 -16.30 0.40 14.29
C LEU A 177 -15.75 1.11 15.53
N LYS A 178 -15.77 0.43 16.67
CA LYS A 178 -15.17 0.92 17.92
C LYS A 178 -14.38 -0.21 18.56
N MET A 179 -13.11 0.03 18.82
CA MET A 179 -12.28 -0.85 19.63
C MET A 179 -12.76 -0.80 21.07
N VAL A 180 -13.09 -1.97 21.65
CA VAL A 180 -13.59 -2.09 23.02
C VAL A 180 -12.44 -2.37 23.98
N ALA A 181 -11.64 -3.39 23.68
CA ALA A 181 -10.46 -3.78 24.45
C ALA A 181 -9.46 -4.52 23.58
N THR A 182 -8.19 -4.52 24.00
CA THR A 182 -7.14 -5.33 23.41
C THR A 182 -6.35 -6.04 24.49
N ALA A 183 -5.83 -7.22 24.19
CA ALA A 183 -4.84 -7.92 25.00
C ALA A 183 -3.72 -8.41 24.10
N CYS A 184 -2.51 -8.52 24.61
CA CYS A 184 -1.37 -8.94 23.83
C CYS A 184 -0.33 -9.66 24.68
N ASP A 185 0.47 -10.49 24.01
CA ASP A 185 1.74 -10.98 24.51
C ASP A 185 2.80 -10.67 23.43
N PRO A 186 3.65 -9.65 23.63
CA PRO A 186 4.59 -9.17 22.61
C PRO A 186 5.76 -10.12 22.37
N SER A 187 5.89 -11.17 23.17
CA SER A 187 6.95 -12.18 23.06
C SER A 187 6.41 -13.59 22.88
N LEU A 188 5.22 -13.74 22.28
CA LEU A 188 4.55 -15.01 22.06
C LEU A 188 4.11 -15.14 20.60
N GLY A 189 4.82 -15.93 19.81
CA GLY A 189 4.52 -16.11 18.39
C GLY A 189 5.08 -17.41 17.81
N GLY A 190 5.06 -17.52 16.50
CA GLY A 190 5.53 -18.71 15.76
C GLY A 190 6.98 -19.08 16.04
N ARG A 191 7.84 -18.09 16.35
CA ARG A 191 9.26 -18.29 16.70
C ARG A 191 9.46 -19.08 17.99
N ASP A 192 8.53 -18.96 18.94
CA ASP A 192 8.64 -19.64 20.23
C ASP A 192 8.40 -21.15 20.05
N PHE A 193 7.46 -21.49 19.16
CA PHE A 193 7.26 -22.87 18.73
C PHE A 193 8.48 -23.44 17.99
N ASP A 194 9.10 -22.65 17.09
CA ASP A 194 10.33 -23.06 16.41
C ASP A 194 11.44 -23.33 17.43
N THR A 195 11.58 -22.47 18.45
CA THR A 195 12.59 -22.60 19.48
C THR A 195 12.44 -23.90 20.28
N ILE A 196 11.21 -24.27 20.67
CA ILE A 196 10.95 -25.54 21.38
C ILE A 196 11.36 -26.73 20.51
N ILE A 197 11.02 -26.73 19.22
CA ILE A 197 11.42 -27.81 18.31
C ILE A 197 12.96 -27.85 18.18
N MET A 198 13.58 -26.69 18.03
CA MET A 198 15.05 -26.57 17.95
C MET A 198 15.74 -27.12 19.21
N ASP A 199 15.24 -26.79 20.40
CA ASP A 199 15.81 -27.24 21.65
C ASP A 199 15.66 -28.76 21.81
N ALA A 200 14.51 -29.32 21.45
CA ALA A 200 14.31 -30.76 21.45
C ALA A 200 15.24 -31.48 20.46
N MET A 201 15.41 -30.94 19.24
CA MET A 201 16.34 -31.49 18.25
C MET A 201 17.79 -31.32 18.68
N ARG A 202 18.15 -30.21 19.33
CA ARG A 202 19.49 -30.00 19.89
C ARG A 202 19.85 -31.07 20.89
N GLU A 203 18.95 -31.39 21.82
CA GLU A 203 19.16 -32.45 22.79
C GLU A 203 19.29 -33.83 22.11
N ASP A 204 18.43 -34.14 21.15
CA ASP A 204 18.45 -35.38 20.40
C ASP A 204 19.76 -35.54 19.60
N TYR A 205 20.20 -34.50 18.89
CA TYR A 205 21.42 -34.51 18.10
C TYR A 205 22.66 -34.57 19.00
N GLN A 206 22.65 -33.88 20.16
CA GLN A 206 23.74 -34.00 21.13
C GLN A 206 23.86 -35.42 21.68
N LYS A 207 22.71 -36.07 21.95
CA LYS A 207 22.71 -37.46 22.51
C LYS A 207 23.20 -38.47 21.46
N ARG A 208 22.69 -38.39 20.22
CA ARG A 208 22.94 -39.38 19.17
C ARG A 208 24.23 -39.15 18.38
N TYR A 209 24.45 -37.90 17.95
CA TYR A 209 25.56 -37.56 17.05
C TYR A 209 26.73 -36.84 17.74
N LYS A 210 26.59 -36.45 19.02
CA LYS A 210 27.57 -35.64 19.77
C LYS A 210 27.82 -34.27 19.09
N VAL A 211 26.79 -33.67 18.53
CA VAL A 211 26.81 -32.39 17.81
C VAL A 211 25.99 -31.37 18.58
N ASP A 212 26.58 -30.20 18.89
CA ASP A 212 25.82 -29.08 19.43
C ASP A 212 25.35 -28.18 18.30
N SER A 213 24.04 -28.20 18.00
CA SER A 213 23.39 -27.43 16.95
C SER A 213 23.51 -25.91 17.15
N TYR A 214 23.89 -25.44 18.32
CA TYR A 214 24.02 -24.00 18.59
C TYR A 214 25.48 -23.52 18.59
N SER A 215 26.43 -24.38 18.25
CA SER A 215 27.87 -24.07 18.25
C SER A 215 28.25 -22.95 17.28
N THR A 216 27.51 -22.81 16.16
CA THR A 216 27.70 -21.75 15.17
C THR A 216 26.38 -21.09 14.79
N ALA A 217 26.43 -19.79 14.46
CA ALA A 217 25.26 -19.07 13.98
C ALA A 217 24.65 -19.68 12.69
N LYS A 218 25.50 -20.17 11.78
CA LYS A 218 25.09 -20.84 10.54
C LYS A 218 24.29 -22.12 10.83
N ALA A 219 24.78 -22.96 11.72
CA ALA A 219 24.11 -24.21 12.10
C ALA A 219 22.76 -23.90 12.77
N LYS A 220 22.73 -22.96 13.71
CA LYS A 220 21.50 -22.53 14.39
C LYS A 220 20.45 -22.03 13.39
N LEU A 221 20.83 -21.25 12.37
CA LEU A 221 19.91 -20.76 11.35
C LEU A 221 19.38 -21.88 10.45
N ARG A 222 20.25 -22.83 10.04
CA ARG A 222 19.84 -24.00 9.24
C ARG A 222 18.85 -24.87 10.02
N LEU A 223 19.13 -25.14 11.30
CA LEU A 223 18.20 -25.89 12.16
C LEU A 223 16.86 -25.18 12.31
N ARG A 224 16.85 -23.84 12.50
CA ARG A 224 15.62 -23.07 12.60
C ARG A 224 14.76 -23.23 11.35
N ALA A 225 15.33 -23.12 10.15
CA ALA A 225 14.61 -23.24 8.89
C ALA A 225 13.92 -24.61 8.76
N GLU A 226 14.61 -25.70 9.11
CA GLU A 226 14.01 -27.04 9.07
C GLU A 226 12.95 -27.25 10.19
N CYS A 227 13.15 -26.68 11.39
CA CYS A 227 12.16 -26.74 12.45
C CYS A 227 10.88 -25.94 12.10
N GLU A 228 11.01 -24.78 11.47
CA GLU A 228 9.88 -24.01 10.97
C GLU A 228 9.09 -24.79 9.90
N LYS A 229 9.78 -25.41 8.96
CA LYS A 229 9.19 -26.27 7.94
C LYS A 229 8.47 -27.46 8.58
N ALA A 230 9.10 -28.13 9.55
CA ALA A 230 8.49 -29.23 10.29
C ALA A 230 7.22 -28.79 11.04
N LYS A 231 7.24 -27.64 11.73
CA LYS A 231 6.08 -27.03 12.39
C LYS A 231 4.92 -26.86 11.41
N LYS A 232 5.17 -26.27 10.24
CA LYS A 232 4.16 -26.08 9.19
C LYS A 232 3.59 -27.40 8.70
N LEU A 233 4.42 -28.43 8.49
CA LEU A 233 3.98 -29.76 8.09
C LEU A 233 3.17 -30.47 9.18
N MET A 234 3.57 -30.37 10.48
CA MET A 234 2.81 -30.92 11.60
C MET A 234 1.43 -30.28 11.76
N SER A 235 1.23 -29.05 11.30
CA SER A 235 -0.08 -28.39 11.31
C SER A 235 -1.09 -29.06 10.37
N SER A 236 -0.64 -29.68 9.30
CA SER A 236 -1.49 -30.39 8.32
C SER A 236 -1.42 -31.91 8.45
N ASN A 237 -0.34 -32.47 9.04
CA ASN A 237 -0.09 -33.89 9.09
C ASN A 237 0.09 -34.36 10.56
N THR A 238 -0.47 -35.52 10.90
CA THR A 238 -0.35 -36.13 12.23
C THR A 238 0.79 -37.15 12.31
N GLN A 239 1.33 -37.58 11.16
CA GLN A 239 2.47 -38.49 11.11
C GLN A 239 3.76 -37.80 11.58
N PRO A 240 4.72 -38.57 12.17
CA PRO A 240 6.01 -38.00 12.53
C PRO A 240 6.72 -37.39 11.31
N ILE A 241 7.10 -36.12 11.41
CA ILE A 241 7.81 -35.39 10.38
C ILE A 241 9.33 -35.52 10.58
N PRO A 242 10.10 -35.91 9.58
CA PRO A 242 11.56 -35.96 9.67
C PRO A 242 12.13 -34.53 9.69
N ILE A 243 13.18 -34.35 10.50
CA ILE A 243 13.95 -33.11 10.60
C ILE A 243 15.42 -33.52 10.39
N GLY A 244 15.90 -33.35 9.18
CA GLY A 244 17.24 -33.79 8.76
C GLY A 244 18.06 -32.65 8.17
N LEU A 245 19.35 -32.64 8.41
CA LEU A 245 20.32 -31.69 7.91
C LEU A 245 21.57 -32.42 7.43
N GLU A 246 21.84 -32.32 6.13
CA GLU A 246 23.03 -32.87 5.50
C GLU A 246 24.23 -31.92 5.67
N CYS A 247 25.43 -32.47 5.83
CA CYS A 247 26.66 -31.71 6.07
C CYS A 247 26.47 -30.59 7.09
N PHE A 248 25.91 -30.95 8.26
CA PHE A 248 25.43 -29.97 9.24
C PHE A 248 26.55 -29.31 9.99
N ILE A 249 27.34 -30.12 10.73
CA ILE A 249 28.52 -29.70 11.50
C ILE A 249 29.58 -30.79 11.36
N ASP A 250 30.84 -30.44 11.10
CA ASP A 250 31.96 -31.36 10.90
C ASP A 250 31.63 -32.43 9.83
N GLU A 251 30.99 -32.01 8.72
CA GLU A 251 30.57 -32.90 7.63
C GLU A 251 29.63 -34.05 8.06
N LYS A 252 29.01 -33.95 9.23
CA LYS A 252 28.09 -34.96 9.72
C LYS A 252 26.66 -34.64 9.31
N ASP A 253 25.95 -35.66 8.88
CA ASP A 253 24.50 -35.62 8.69
C ASP A 253 23.78 -35.87 10.02
N VAL A 254 22.74 -35.12 10.29
CA VAL A 254 21.88 -35.32 11.45
C VAL A 254 20.45 -35.55 11.02
N ASN A 255 19.74 -36.41 11.72
CA ASN A 255 18.36 -36.74 11.40
C ASN A 255 17.55 -36.96 12.66
N GLY A 256 16.45 -36.26 12.81
CA GLY A 256 15.48 -36.38 13.86
C GLY A 256 14.08 -36.56 13.32
N LYS A 257 13.12 -36.70 14.19
CA LYS A 257 11.69 -36.73 13.85
C LYS A 257 10.87 -36.21 15.01
N MET A 258 9.73 -35.59 14.72
CA MET A 258 8.77 -35.13 15.72
C MET A 258 7.36 -35.37 15.23
N SER A 259 6.48 -35.86 16.09
CA SER A 259 5.04 -35.93 15.78
C SER A 259 4.32 -34.68 16.29
N ARG A 260 3.09 -34.42 15.79
CA ARG A 260 2.25 -33.34 16.31
C ARG A 260 1.99 -33.49 17.80
N ALA A 261 1.76 -34.72 18.30
CA ALA A 261 1.49 -34.95 19.71
C ALA A 261 2.70 -34.62 20.59
N ASP A 262 3.91 -35.01 20.19
CA ASP A 262 5.14 -34.66 20.89
C ASP A 262 5.36 -33.13 20.90
N PHE A 263 5.11 -32.47 19.77
CA PHE A 263 5.20 -31.02 19.65
C PHE A 263 4.20 -30.30 20.55
N GLU A 264 2.93 -30.70 20.56
CA GLU A 264 1.90 -30.08 21.39
C GLU A 264 2.17 -30.30 22.89
N GLU A 265 2.74 -31.46 23.28
CA GLU A 265 3.17 -31.73 24.67
C GLU A 265 4.29 -30.78 25.10
N LEU A 266 5.33 -30.63 24.27
CA LEU A 266 6.43 -29.70 24.52
C LEU A 266 5.95 -28.23 24.52
N ALA A 267 4.95 -27.89 23.74
CA ALA A 267 4.42 -26.55 23.59
C ALA A 267 3.41 -26.13 24.68
N LYS A 268 3.02 -27.02 25.61
CA LYS A 268 2.05 -26.72 26.69
C LYS A 268 2.30 -25.38 27.38
N PRO A 269 3.53 -25.02 27.80
CA PRO A 269 3.73 -23.73 28.46
C PRO A 269 3.44 -22.51 27.57
N ILE A 270 3.68 -22.63 26.26
CA ILE A 270 3.35 -21.59 25.26
C ILE A 270 1.86 -21.51 25.06
N LEU A 271 1.21 -22.66 24.91
CA LEU A 271 -0.25 -22.77 24.72
C LEU A 271 -1.03 -22.21 25.90
N GLU A 272 -0.51 -22.36 27.12
CA GLU A 272 -1.12 -21.76 28.32
C GLU A 272 -1.01 -20.23 28.33
N ARG A 273 0.10 -19.67 27.83
CA ARG A 273 0.21 -18.22 27.64
C ARG A 273 -0.83 -17.70 26.62
N VAL A 274 -1.08 -18.45 25.54
CA VAL A 274 -2.15 -18.12 24.59
C VAL A 274 -3.50 -18.07 25.32
N ARG A 275 -3.86 -19.11 26.09
CA ARG A 275 -5.10 -19.15 26.86
C ARG A 275 -5.23 -17.96 27.79
N HIS A 276 -4.20 -17.70 28.58
CA HIS A 276 -4.18 -16.60 29.55
C HIS A 276 -4.39 -15.23 28.86
N THR A 277 -3.78 -15.00 27.72
CA THR A 277 -3.96 -13.74 26.98
C THR A 277 -5.41 -13.55 26.50
N LEU A 278 -6.06 -14.63 26.03
CA LEU A 278 -7.44 -14.57 25.57
C LEU A 278 -8.44 -14.40 26.73
N GLU A 279 -8.21 -15.07 27.87
CA GLU A 279 -8.99 -14.89 29.09
C GLU A 279 -8.87 -13.48 29.65
N ASN A 280 -7.66 -12.90 29.62
CA ASN A 280 -7.42 -11.51 30.01
C ASN A 280 -8.16 -10.53 29.11
N LEU A 281 -8.28 -10.80 27.81
CA LEU A 281 -9.05 -9.96 26.90
C LEU A 281 -10.51 -9.84 27.36
N LEU A 282 -11.18 -10.94 27.67
CA LEU A 282 -12.58 -10.95 28.12
C LEU A 282 -12.72 -10.23 29.48
N LYS A 283 -11.80 -10.47 30.41
CA LYS A 283 -11.76 -9.84 31.71
C LYS A 283 -11.58 -8.32 31.61
N GLU A 284 -10.63 -7.86 30.83
CA GLU A 284 -10.36 -6.44 30.61
C GLU A 284 -11.52 -5.74 29.86
N ALA A 285 -12.13 -6.44 28.90
CA ALA A 285 -13.31 -5.96 28.21
C ALA A 285 -14.56 -5.91 29.10
N LYS A 286 -14.54 -6.59 30.24
CA LYS A 286 -15.70 -6.81 31.14
C LYS A 286 -16.88 -7.45 30.40
N LEU A 287 -16.58 -8.39 29.53
CA LEU A 287 -17.55 -9.10 28.69
C LEU A 287 -17.57 -10.59 29.04
N THR A 288 -18.72 -11.20 28.79
CA THR A 288 -18.90 -12.65 28.83
C THR A 288 -18.76 -13.23 27.40
N VAL A 289 -18.57 -14.54 27.32
CA VAL A 289 -18.49 -15.24 26.02
C VAL A 289 -19.79 -15.12 25.21
N ASP A 290 -20.93 -14.94 25.88
CA ASP A 290 -22.24 -14.80 25.25
C ASP A 290 -22.40 -13.41 24.57
N ASP A 291 -21.67 -12.40 25.03
CA ASP A 291 -21.69 -11.07 24.42
C ASP A 291 -20.97 -11.05 23.07
N ILE A 292 -20.04 -11.98 22.83
CA ILE A 292 -19.24 -12.05 21.59
C ILE A 292 -20.05 -12.81 20.53
N GLU A 293 -20.32 -12.19 19.41
CA GLU A 293 -21.06 -12.82 18.28
C GLU A 293 -20.25 -13.91 17.60
N CYS A 294 -19.00 -13.60 17.20
CA CYS A 294 -18.09 -14.52 16.54
C CYS A 294 -16.62 -14.17 16.82
N VAL A 295 -15.74 -15.10 16.49
CA VAL A 295 -14.30 -14.97 16.65
C VAL A 295 -13.64 -15.18 15.30
N GLU A 296 -12.88 -14.21 14.83
CA GLU A 296 -12.04 -14.31 13.63
C GLU A 296 -10.58 -14.52 14.03
N ILE A 297 -9.90 -15.43 13.36
CA ILE A 297 -8.47 -15.68 13.57
C ILE A 297 -7.66 -15.32 12.34
N VAL A 298 -6.57 -14.59 12.56
CA VAL A 298 -5.60 -14.16 11.54
C VAL A 298 -4.18 -14.41 12.04
N GLY A 299 -3.19 -14.20 11.19
CA GLY A 299 -1.80 -14.50 11.50
C GLY A 299 -1.42 -15.96 11.24
N GLY A 300 -0.21 -16.17 10.71
CA GLY A 300 0.25 -17.49 10.24
C GLY A 300 0.27 -18.56 11.33
N SER A 301 0.54 -18.18 12.59
CA SER A 301 0.63 -19.13 13.72
C SER A 301 -0.73 -19.67 14.17
N THR A 302 -1.86 -19.02 13.85
CA THR A 302 -3.21 -19.53 14.13
C THR A 302 -3.55 -20.79 13.32
N ARG A 303 -2.70 -21.17 12.36
CA ARG A 303 -2.81 -22.45 11.62
C ARG A 303 -2.46 -23.67 12.48
N VAL A 304 -1.76 -23.48 13.62
CA VAL A 304 -1.48 -24.56 14.57
C VAL A 304 -2.79 -25.05 15.19
N PRO A 305 -3.13 -26.36 15.07
CA PRO A 305 -4.44 -26.88 15.53
C PRO A 305 -4.74 -26.62 16.99
N ALA A 306 -3.74 -26.76 17.87
CA ALA A 306 -3.90 -26.52 19.31
C ALA A 306 -4.31 -25.07 19.64
N ILE A 307 -3.86 -24.08 18.86
CA ILE A 307 -4.29 -22.67 19.03
C ILE A 307 -5.75 -22.51 18.71
N ARG A 308 -6.22 -23.12 17.60
CA ARG A 308 -7.66 -23.10 17.23
C ARG A 308 -8.54 -23.72 18.30
N GLN A 309 -8.06 -24.82 18.90
CA GLN A 309 -8.77 -25.47 19.98
C GLN A 309 -8.85 -24.58 21.23
N ILE A 310 -7.75 -23.90 21.60
CA ILE A 310 -7.76 -22.95 22.72
C ILE A 310 -8.73 -21.80 22.48
N VAL A 311 -8.76 -21.25 21.26
CA VAL A 311 -9.72 -20.19 20.90
C VAL A 311 -11.16 -20.69 21.05
N GLU A 312 -11.45 -21.91 20.58
CA GLU A 312 -12.79 -22.53 20.72
C GLU A 312 -13.13 -22.77 22.19
N ASP A 313 -12.18 -23.26 23.00
CA ASP A 313 -12.37 -23.50 24.43
C ASP A 313 -12.65 -22.21 25.22
N VAL A 314 -11.92 -21.12 24.94
CA VAL A 314 -12.04 -19.85 25.68
C VAL A 314 -13.32 -19.10 25.30
N PHE A 315 -13.67 -19.05 24.00
CA PHE A 315 -14.82 -18.28 23.54
C PHE A 315 -16.09 -19.12 23.40
N HIS A 316 -16.02 -20.44 23.58
CA HIS A 316 -17.12 -21.38 23.33
C HIS A 316 -17.74 -21.24 21.94
N LYS A 317 -16.95 -20.82 20.98
CA LYS A 317 -17.31 -20.55 19.57
C LYS A 317 -16.23 -21.05 18.65
N LYS A 318 -16.64 -21.70 17.58
CA LYS A 318 -15.71 -22.15 16.54
C LYS A 318 -15.07 -20.92 15.87
N PRO A 319 -13.73 -20.83 15.85
CA PRO A 319 -13.06 -19.72 15.21
C PRO A 319 -13.30 -19.69 13.70
N MET A 320 -13.58 -18.51 13.17
CA MET A 320 -13.78 -18.24 11.76
C MET A 320 -12.44 -17.87 11.10
N THR A 321 -12.31 -18.21 9.82
CA THR A 321 -11.15 -17.91 8.97
C THR A 321 -11.62 -17.25 7.67
N THR A 322 -12.53 -16.28 7.78
CA THR A 322 -13.11 -15.62 6.61
C THR A 322 -12.17 -14.58 6.03
N MET A 323 -11.16 -14.17 6.78
CA MET A 323 -10.13 -13.22 6.37
C MET A 323 -8.85 -13.91 5.89
N ASN A 324 -8.08 -13.23 5.08
CA ASN A 324 -6.75 -13.71 4.72
C ASN A 324 -5.81 -13.61 5.93
N ALA A 325 -5.29 -14.75 6.37
CA ALA A 325 -4.48 -14.83 7.59
C ALA A 325 -3.16 -14.05 7.50
N ASP A 326 -2.62 -13.84 6.30
CA ASP A 326 -1.29 -13.26 6.08
C ASP A 326 -1.36 -11.77 5.67
N GLU A 327 -2.49 -11.31 5.08
CA GLU A 327 -2.61 -9.97 4.46
C GLU A 327 -3.65 -9.07 5.15
N SER A 328 -4.31 -9.51 6.21
CA SER A 328 -5.44 -8.77 6.79
C SER A 328 -5.06 -7.38 7.28
N VAL A 329 -3.87 -7.22 7.88
CA VAL A 329 -3.36 -5.94 8.37
C VAL A 329 -3.08 -5.00 7.19
N ALA A 330 -2.34 -5.46 6.18
CA ALA A 330 -2.02 -4.66 4.99
C ALA A 330 -3.28 -4.23 4.24
N ARG A 331 -4.28 -5.12 4.12
CA ARG A 331 -5.59 -4.81 3.51
C ARG A 331 -6.36 -3.76 4.30
N GLY A 332 -6.33 -3.84 5.63
CA GLY A 332 -6.95 -2.83 6.49
C GLY A 332 -6.25 -1.46 6.38
N CYS A 333 -4.92 -1.43 6.33
CA CYS A 333 -4.15 -0.21 6.06
C CYS A 333 -4.48 0.38 4.68
N THR A 334 -4.67 -0.47 3.66
CA THR A 334 -5.14 -0.09 2.32
C THR A 334 -6.48 0.65 2.37
N LEU A 335 -7.44 0.09 3.08
CA LEU A 335 -8.75 0.70 3.25
C LEU A 335 -8.66 2.04 3.99
N MET A 336 -7.81 2.14 5.00
CA MET A 336 -7.55 3.41 5.69
C MET A 336 -6.96 4.46 4.76
N CYS A 337 -6.01 4.09 3.89
CA CYS A 337 -5.50 5.02 2.88
C CYS A 337 -6.60 5.53 1.94
N ALA A 338 -7.50 4.63 1.50
CA ALA A 338 -8.64 5.02 0.68
C ALA A 338 -9.58 5.99 1.41
N ILE A 339 -9.82 5.77 2.72
CA ILE A 339 -10.63 6.68 3.57
C ILE A 339 -9.97 8.06 3.70
N LEU A 340 -8.65 8.10 3.87
CA LEU A 340 -7.88 9.34 4.04
C LEU A 340 -7.61 10.06 2.72
N SER A 341 -7.81 9.40 1.58
CA SER A 341 -7.54 9.97 0.27
C SER A 341 -8.69 10.87 -0.20
N PRO A 342 -8.42 12.10 -0.63
CA PRO A 342 -9.45 12.99 -1.18
C PRO A 342 -9.95 12.56 -2.57
N THR A 343 -9.24 11.63 -3.24
CA THR A 343 -9.57 11.17 -4.61
C THR A 343 -10.46 9.94 -4.63
N PHE A 344 -10.53 9.17 -3.52
CA PHE A 344 -11.39 8.00 -3.42
C PHE A 344 -12.70 8.36 -2.72
N LYS A 345 -13.82 8.15 -3.41
CA LYS A 345 -15.15 8.23 -2.80
C LYS A 345 -15.44 6.88 -2.11
N VAL A 346 -15.10 6.77 -0.85
CA VAL A 346 -15.52 5.65 0.00
C VAL A 346 -16.72 6.06 0.83
N LYS A 347 -17.58 5.09 1.17
CA LYS A 347 -18.66 5.34 2.12
C LYS A 347 -18.05 5.78 3.45
N GLU A 348 -18.64 6.80 4.06
CA GLU A 348 -18.18 7.31 5.35
C GLU A 348 -18.19 6.17 6.38
N PHE A 349 -17.04 5.94 7.01
CA PHE A 349 -16.85 4.89 7.99
C PHE A 349 -16.08 5.44 9.19
N LYS A 350 -16.76 5.54 10.33
CA LYS A 350 -16.16 6.08 11.54
C LYS A 350 -15.36 5.01 12.27
N ILE A 351 -14.10 5.29 12.54
CA ILE A 351 -13.18 4.41 13.25
C ILE A 351 -12.81 5.04 14.59
N GLU A 352 -13.24 4.41 15.67
CA GLU A 352 -12.87 4.75 17.04
C GLU A 352 -11.84 3.73 17.53
N ASP A 353 -10.57 4.06 17.34
CA ASP A 353 -9.43 3.29 17.86
C ASP A 353 -9.18 3.64 19.34
N CYS A 354 -8.34 2.90 20.06
CA CYS A 354 -8.13 3.13 21.49
C CYS A 354 -6.66 3.04 21.90
N GLN A 355 -6.33 3.70 23.03
CA GLN A 355 -5.06 3.61 23.72
C GLN A 355 -5.15 2.57 24.84
N PRO A 356 -4.33 1.50 24.80
CA PRO A 356 -4.42 0.43 25.79
C PRO A 356 -3.87 0.83 27.17
N TYR A 357 -2.93 1.77 27.22
CA TYR A 357 -2.24 2.13 28.45
C TYR A 357 -2.74 3.49 28.97
N PRO A 358 -3.15 3.58 30.24
CA PRO A 358 -3.56 4.85 30.83
C PRO A 358 -2.35 5.78 31.03
N ILE A 359 -2.58 7.08 30.88
CA ILE A 359 -1.53 8.11 30.95
C ILE A 359 -1.79 9.06 32.12
N THR A 360 -0.81 9.20 32.98
CA THR A 360 -0.78 10.14 34.10
C THR A 360 0.16 11.30 33.79
N LEU A 361 -0.28 12.49 34.08
CA LEU A 361 0.55 13.68 34.11
C LEU A 361 0.93 13.99 35.56
N SER A 362 2.20 14.28 35.78
CA SER A 362 2.72 14.78 37.06
C SER A 362 3.43 16.12 36.86
N TRP A 363 3.46 16.94 37.88
CA TRP A 363 4.11 18.25 37.87
C TRP A 363 4.68 18.58 39.25
N GLN A 364 5.66 19.49 39.31
CA GLN A 364 6.16 20.00 40.56
C GLN A 364 5.17 20.98 41.15
N GLY A 365 4.74 20.79 42.38
CA GLY A 365 3.77 21.62 43.08
C GLY A 365 4.09 21.84 44.55
N GLY A 366 3.26 22.66 45.23
CA GLY A 366 3.40 23.00 46.67
C GLY A 366 3.10 21.80 47.60
N VAL A 367 3.44 21.97 48.86
CA VAL A 367 3.58 20.90 49.86
C VAL A 367 2.28 20.11 50.18
N ASN A 368 1.11 20.52 49.64
CA ASN A 368 -0.22 19.93 49.94
C ASN A 368 -1.12 19.73 48.69
N GLU A 369 -0.58 19.64 47.49
CA GLU A 369 -1.39 19.41 46.30
C GLU A 369 -1.14 18.04 45.71
N ASP A 370 -2.17 17.36 45.24
CA ASP A 370 -2.05 16.20 44.36
C ASP A 370 -1.32 16.63 43.08
N ASN A 371 -0.06 16.22 42.95
CA ASN A 371 0.84 16.61 41.89
C ASN A 371 0.76 15.71 40.68
N GLU A 372 -0.28 14.91 40.59
CA GLU A 372 -0.50 14.01 39.44
C GLU A 372 -2.00 13.82 39.14
N VAL A 373 -2.30 13.51 37.92
CA VAL A 373 -3.66 13.20 37.46
C VAL A 373 -3.62 12.21 36.29
N GLU A 374 -4.46 11.17 36.33
CA GLU A 374 -4.70 10.32 35.18
C GLU A 374 -5.51 11.09 34.13
N VAL A 375 -4.87 11.46 33.06
CA VAL A 375 -5.49 12.28 32.00
C VAL A 375 -6.20 11.41 30.98
N PHE A 376 -5.61 10.31 30.57
CA PHE A 376 -6.22 9.37 29.63
C PHE A 376 -6.29 7.99 30.30
N SER A 377 -7.50 7.50 30.45
CA SER A 377 -7.77 6.19 31.04
C SER A 377 -7.50 5.06 30.04
N ARG A 378 -7.42 3.84 30.54
CA ARG A 378 -7.33 2.64 29.71
C ARG A 378 -8.48 2.60 28.69
N TRP A 379 -8.21 2.21 27.47
CA TRP A 379 -9.14 2.18 26.34
C TRP A 379 -9.69 3.55 25.94
N ASN A 380 -9.00 4.64 26.29
CA ASN A 380 -9.40 5.96 25.83
C ASN A 380 -9.36 6.04 24.31
N VAL A 381 -10.45 6.54 23.74
CA VAL A 381 -10.59 6.69 22.29
C VAL A 381 -9.54 7.66 21.74
N ILE A 382 -8.94 7.35 20.62
CA ILE A 382 -8.02 8.20 19.88
C ILE A 382 -8.60 8.58 18.49
N PRO A 383 -8.43 9.85 18.09
CA PRO A 383 -7.81 10.96 18.80
C PRO A 383 -8.68 11.49 19.95
N SER A 384 -8.04 12.01 20.99
CA SER A 384 -8.71 12.60 22.14
C SER A 384 -7.94 13.82 22.67
N THR A 385 -8.67 14.81 23.14
CA THR A 385 -8.09 16.07 23.65
C THR A 385 -8.70 16.38 25.00
N LYS A 386 -7.85 16.76 25.97
CA LYS A 386 -8.29 17.24 27.28
C LYS A 386 -7.65 18.57 27.62
N MET A 387 -8.37 19.38 28.39
CA MET A 387 -7.93 20.70 28.88
C MET A 387 -7.74 20.64 30.39
N LEU A 388 -6.53 20.97 30.82
CA LEU A 388 -6.17 21.09 32.25
C LEU A 388 -6.00 22.55 32.62
N SER A 389 -6.32 22.91 33.86
CA SER A 389 -6.13 24.25 34.40
C SER A 389 -5.16 24.20 35.58
N PHE A 390 -4.12 25.00 35.50
CA PHE A 390 -3.13 25.16 36.54
C PHE A 390 -3.12 26.61 37.06
N TYR A 391 -2.67 26.80 38.29
CA TYR A 391 -2.45 28.11 38.90
C TYR A 391 -0.99 28.19 39.29
N LYS A 392 -0.16 28.93 38.53
CA LYS A 392 1.29 28.99 38.73
C LYS A 392 1.82 30.41 38.64
N ARG A 393 2.97 30.66 39.30
CA ARG A 393 3.70 31.93 39.30
C ARG A 393 5.00 31.88 38.55
N GLU A 394 5.44 30.70 38.21
CA GLU A 394 6.76 30.32 37.61
C GLU A 394 6.56 29.31 36.50
N PRO A 395 7.56 29.09 35.66
CA PRO A 395 7.49 28.06 34.60
C PRO A 395 7.01 26.73 35.12
N LEU A 396 6.09 26.11 34.35
CA LEU A 396 5.47 24.81 34.69
C LEU A 396 6.08 23.70 33.86
N THR A 397 6.69 22.73 34.53
CA THR A 397 7.12 21.48 33.89
C THR A 397 6.13 20.39 34.22
N VAL A 398 5.53 19.79 33.19
CA VAL A 398 4.67 18.61 33.29
C VAL A 398 5.38 17.40 32.69
N GLU A 399 5.29 16.27 33.37
CA GLU A 399 5.84 14.99 32.90
C GLU A 399 4.67 14.03 32.63
N ALA A 400 4.67 13.45 31.42
CA ALA A 400 3.72 12.42 31.03
C ALA A 400 4.35 11.04 31.20
N ARG A 401 3.63 10.13 31.83
CA ARG A 401 4.06 8.73 32.02
C ARG A 401 2.89 7.78 31.96
N TYR A 402 3.16 6.52 31.66
CA TYR A 402 2.17 5.46 31.79
C TYR A 402 1.86 5.22 33.26
N SER A 403 0.57 5.13 33.59
CA SER A 403 0.11 5.00 34.97
C SER A 403 0.58 3.70 35.65
N TYR A 404 0.66 2.62 34.88
CA TYR A 404 1.04 1.29 35.39
C TYR A 404 2.28 0.77 34.60
N PRO A 405 3.51 0.96 35.15
CA PRO A 405 4.73 0.55 34.45
C PRO A 405 4.83 -0.95 34.18
N ASN A 406 4.16 -1.77 34.96
CA ASN A 406 4.20 -3.24 34.80
C ASN A 406 3.29 -3.72 33.65
N ASP A 407 2.39 -2.89 33.16
CA ASP A 407 1.47 -3.25 32.07
C ASP A 407 2.08 -3.01 30.70
N ILE A 408 3.13 -2.20 30.63
CA ILE A 408 3.83 -1.94 29.36
C ILE A 408 4.92 -2.99 29.11
N PRO A 409 5.15 -3.36 27.84
CA PRO A 409 6.14 -4.40 27.51
C PRO A 409 7.60 -3.95 27.67
N PHE A 410 7.84 -2.68 27.95
CA PHE A 410 9.17 -2.07 28.05
C PHE A 410 9.39 -1.45 29.41
N SER A 411 10.65 -1.31 29.82
CA SER A 411 11.02 -0.81 31.17
C SER A 411 10.85 0.71 31.35
N GLU A 412 10.78 1.48 30.25
CA GLU A 412 10.67 2.94 30.30
C GLU A 412 9.19 3.36 30.27
N SER A 413 8.68 3.86 31.39
CA SER A 413 7.30 4.31 31.53
C SER A 413 7.10 5.78 31.19
N ARG A 414 8.18 6.56 31.07
CA ARG A 414 8.10 7.99 30.76
C ARG A 414 7.83 8.20 29.28
N ILE A 415 6.78 8.99 28.98
CA ILE A 415 6.38 9.38 27.62
C ILE A 415 7.15 10.65 27.21
N GLY A 416 7.20 11.64 28.07
CA GLY A 416 7.89 12.88 27.79
C GLY A 416 7.74 13.93 28.90
N GLN A 417 8.50 15.00 28.74
CA GLN A 417 8.51 16.15 29.64
C GLN A 417 8.25 17.41 28.81
N TYR A 418 7.40 18.29 29.29
CA TYR A 418 6.99 19.51 28.62
C TYR A 418 7.15 20.68 29.55
N THR A 419 8.00 21.64 29.21
CA THR A 419 8.20 22.86 29.99
C THR A 419 7.45 24.02 29.34
N ILE A 420 6.53 24.62 30.09
CA ILE A 420 5.76 25.79 29.70
C ILE A 420 6.45 26.99 30.28
N GLU A 421 6.98 27.86 29.44
CA GLU A 421 7.79 29.01 29.79
C GLU A 421 6.97 30.31 29.81
N ASN A 422 7.58 31.40 30.25
CA ASN A 422 7.03 32.76 30.24
C ASN A 422 5.73 32.93 31.06
N ILE A 423 5.56 32.12 32.11
CA ILE A 423 4.46 32.28 33.05
C ILE A 423 4.79 33.48 33.94
N GLN A 424 3.92 34.48 33.93
CA GLN A 424 4.01 35.67 34.79
C GLN A 424 2.92 35.60 35.84
N PRO A 425 3.22 35.96 37.14
CA PRO A 425 2.18 36.14 38.15
C PRO A 425 1.24 37.31 37.78
N GLN A 426 0.03 37.32 38.33
CA GLN A 426 -0.85 38.45 38.11
C GLN A 426 -0.28 39.73 38.74
N PRO A 427 -0.74 40.92 38.37
CA PRO A 427 -0.27 42.19 38.91
C PRO A 427 -0.37 42.30 40.43
N ASP A 428 -1.29 41.56 41.04
CA ASP A 428 -1.48 41.48 42.50
C ASP A 428 -0.58 40.41 43.16
N GLY A 429 0.29 39.78 42.41
CA GLY A 429 1.16 38.72 42.90
C GLY A 429 0.50 37.34 43.07
N THR A 430 -0.76 37.19 42.69
CA THR A 430 -1.47 35.90 42.74
C THR A 430 -1.02 34.98 41.58
N PRO A 431 -1.20 33.66 41.72
CA PRO A 431 -0.92 32.73 40.64
C PRO A 431 -1.80 32.99 39.42
N SER A 432 -1.19 33.03 38.25
CA SER A 432 -1.92 33.13 36.99
C SER A 432 -2.56 31.81 36.60
N LYS A 433 -3.78 31.91 36.07
CA LYS A 433 -4.48 30.72 35.53
C LYS A 433 -3.94 30.36 34.15
N ILE A 434 -3.48 29.14 34.02
CA ILE A 434 -2.94 28.57 32.78
C ILE A 434 -3.83 27.44 32.32
N LYS A 435 -4.25 27.46 31.08
CA LYS A 435 -4.91 26.31 30.43
C LYS A 435 -3.87 25.56 29.61
N VAL A 436 -3.78 24.28 29.84
CA VAL A 436 -2.89 23.36 29.11
C VAL A 436 -3.73 22.35 28.35
N LYS A 437 -3.60 22.33 27.01
CA LYS A 437 -4.30 21.42 26.13
C LYS A 437 -3.40 20.23 25.83
N VAL A 438 -3.82 19.05 26.23
CA VAL A 438 -3.13 17.79 25.99
C VAL A 438 -3.92 16.93 25.02
N ARG A 439 -3.21 16.24 24.15
CA ARG A 439 -3.83 15.47 23.07
C ARG A 439 -3.17 14.12 22.91
N LEU A 440 -4.00 13.08 22.74
CA LEU A 440 -3.61 11.86 22.04
C LEU A 440 -4.03 12.05 20.58
N ASN A 441 -3.06 12.08 19.67
CA ASN A 441 -3.35 12.26 18.25
C ASN A 441 -3.84 10.98 17.59
N ARG A 442 -4.15 11.02 16.28
CA ARG A 442 -4.64 9.88 15.50
C ARG A 442 -3.64 8.71 15.42
N ASN A 443 -2.37 8.95 15.71
CA ASN A 443 -1.31 7.94 15.74
C ASN A 443 -1.13 7.29 17.13
N GLY A 444 -1.94 7.68 18.12
CA GLY A 444 -1.78 7.22 19.51
C GLY A 444 -0.60 7.85 20.24
N ILE A 445 -0.09 8.98 19.75
CA ILE A 445 1.04 9.70 20.32
C ILE A 445 0.50 10.84 21.20
N PHE A 446 1.08 10.96 22.41
CA PHE A 446 0.76 12.00 23.36
C PHE A 446 1.53 13.30 23.04
N ASP A 447 0.86 14.44 23.19
CA ASP A 447 1.48 15.75 23.04
C ASP A 447 0.77 16.81 23.89
N VAL A 448 1.51 17.86 24.29
CA VAL A 448 0.99 19.11 24.85
C VAL A 448 0.92 20.13 23.72
N THR A 449 -0.26 20.29 23.15
CA THR A 449 -0.44 21.05 21.90
C THR A 449 -0.56 22.54 22.07
N GLN A 450 -1.01 23.01 23.25
CA GLN A 450 -1.21 24.43 23.54
C GLN A 450 -1.15 24.69 25.05
N ALA A 451 -0.55 25.80 25.44
CA ALA A 451 -0.62 26.34 26.76
C ALA A 451 -0.99 27.82 26.64
N SER A 452 -2.02 28.28 27.39
CA SER A 452 -2.48 29.64 27.33
C SER A 452 -2.66 30.25 28.74
N LEU A 453 -2.14 31.42 28.94
CA LEU A 453 -2.34 32.23 30.15
C LEU A 453 -3.66 33.00 30.01
N ILE A 454 -4.49 32.96 31.05
CA ILE A 454 -5.79 33.64 31.10
C ILE A 454 -5.66 34.91 31.91
N GLU A 455 -5.60 36.05 31.24
CA GLU A 455 -5.69 37.36 31.87
C GLU A 455 -7.14 37.80 31.94
N THR A 456 -7.53 38.24 33.11
CA THR A 456 -8.86 38.85 33.32
C THR A 456 -8.69 40.38 33.29
N ILE A 457 -9.11 41.01 32.22
CA ILE A 457 -9.07 42.45 32.07
C ILE A 457 -10.39 43.01 32.60
N GLU A 458 -10.31 43.84 33.67
CA GLU A 458 -11.44 44.65 34.11
C GLU A 458 -11.50 45.89 33.22
N GLU A 459 -12.57 46.06 32.44
CA GLU A 459 -12.77 47.30 31.68
C GLU A 459 -13.07 48.41 32.70
N PRO A 460 -12.32 49.53 32.72
CA PRO A 460 -12.69 50.67 33.46
C PRO A 460 -14.03 51.18 32.88
N ASN A 461 -15.00 51.45 33.80
CA ASN A 461 -16.29 52.02 33.42
C ASN A 461 -16.05 53.24 32.53
N ALA A 462 -16.45 53.20 31.28
CA ALA A 462 -16.53 54.41 30.44
C ALA A 462 -17.66 55.30 30.93
N PRO A 463 -17.41 56.59 31.04
CA PRO A 463 -18.48 57.53 31.38
C PRO A 463 -19.50 57.61 30.25
N ASP A 464 -20.77 57.71 30.63
CA ASP A 464 -21.93 57.89 29.76
C ASP A 464 -21.67 58.92 28.66
N ALA A 465 -21.76 58.57 27.41
CA ALA A 465 -21.94 59.49 26.29
C ALA A 465 -23.32 59.27 25.67
N PRO A 466 -23.99 60.35 25.24
CA PRO A 466 -25.42 60.38 24.95
C PRO A 466 -25.73 59.68 23.58
N ALA A 467 -26.94 59.13 23.55
CA ALA A 467 -27.52 58.49 22.38
C ALA A 467 -27.66 59.48 21.20
N GLU A 468 -27.11 59.07 20.03
CA GLU A 468 -27.54 59.58 18.74
C GLU A 468 -27.96 58.45 17.78
N THR A 469 -28.97 58.83 17.06
CA THR A 469 -29.94 58.14 16.24
C THR A 469 -29.34 57.38 15.04
N MET A 470 -30.11 56.37 14.68
CA MET A 470 -30.07 55.61 13.44
C MET A 470 -29.89 56.42 12.14
N GLU A 471 -29.10 55.89 11.23
CA GLU A 471 -29.47 55.85 9.81
C GLU A 471 -28.89 54.65 9.12
N THR A 472 -29.80 53.91 8.51
CA THR A 472 -29.60 52.83 7.56
C THR A 472 -29.18 53.35 6.19
N VAL A 473 -28.13 52.79 5.60
CA VAL A 473 -27.94 52.84 4.14
C VAL A 473 -27.37 51.49 3.64
N THR A 474 -28.16 50.90 2.79
CA THR A 474 -27.88 49.77 1.91
C THR A 474 -27.06 50.18 0.69
N SER A 475 -26.14 49.36 0.22
CA SER A 475 -25.86 49.01 -1.20
C SER A 475 -24.44 48.43 -1.32
N GLY A 476 -24.20 47.28 -1.76
CA GLY A 476 -24.19 46.63 -3.01
C GLY A 476 -22.82 46.72 -3.77
N PRO A 477 -22.40 45.75 -4.52
CA PRO A 477 -21.00 45.34 -4.67
C PRO A 477 -20.29 45.96 -5.90
N GLN A 478 -18.97 46.10 -5.85
CA GLN A 478 -18.14 46.27 -7.07
C GLN A 478 -16.82 45.51 -7.01
N THR A 479 -16.64 44.69 -8.03
CA THR A 479 -15.42 44.09 -8.57
C THR A 479 -14.39 45.08 -9.07
N VAL A 480 -13.08 44.75 -9.02
CA VAL A 480 -12.00 44.98 -9.99
C VAL A 480 -10.68 44.44 -9.37
N ASP A 481 -10.07 43.47 -9.81
CA ASP A 481 -9.09 43.05 -10.80
C ASP A 481 -7.64 43.53 -10.58
N ASN A 482 -6.72 42.57 -10.72
CA ASN A 482 -5.29 42.55 -11.09
C ASN A 482 -4.19 42.95 -10.11
N GLY A 483 -3.24 42.03 -10.00
CA GLY A 483 -1.84 42.28 -9.67
C GLY A 483 -1.07 41.05 -9.14
N GLU A 484 -0.35 40.38 -10.05
CA GLU A 484 0.64 39.35 -9.78
C GLU A 484 1.73 39.81 -8.80
N ASP A 485 2.12 38.98 -7.82
CA ASP A 485 3.54 38.67 -7.62
C ASP A 485 3.77 37.41 -6.77
N GLN A 486 4.87 36.73 -7.08
CA GLN A 486 5.31 35.42 -6.63
C GLN A 486 5.88 35.45 -5.20
N SER A 487 5.46 34.50 -4.36
CA SER A 487 6.38 33.85 -3.39
C SER A 487 5.75 32.62 -2.75
N ALA A 488 6.61 31.65 -2.46
CA ALA A 488 6.42 30.23 -2.14
C ALA A 488 5.38 29.85 -1.05
N PRO A 489 4.92 28.54 -1.07
CA PRO A 489 3.73 28.12 -0.35
C PRO A 489 4.01 27.83 1.13
N THR A 490 3.27 28.51 2.00
CA THR A 490 3.08 28.10 3.39
C THR A 490 1.94 27.09 3.44
N VAL A 491 2.24 25.89 3.93
CA VAL A 491 1.27 24.82 4.16
C VAL A 491 0.35 25.25 5.30
N THR A 492 -0.89 25.57 4.98
CA THR A 492 -1.96 25.75 5.95
C THR A 492 -2.71 24.43 6.09
N GLU A 493 -2.67 23.88 7.31
CA GLU A 493 -3.52 22.74 7.68
C GLU A 493 -5.00 23.17 7.68
N PRO A 494 -5.95 22.32 7.24
CA PRO A 494 -7.37 22.61 7.31
C PRO A 494 -7.87 22.50 8.75
N MET A 495 -8.54 23.55 9.21
CA MET A 495 -9.26 23.59 10.50
C MET A 495 -10.42 22.58 10.48
N GLU A 496 -10.42 21.64 11.41
CA GLU A 496 -11.57 20.80 11.71
C GLU A 496 -12.60 21.59 12.51
N GLU A 497 -13.78 21.65 11.97
CA GLU A 497 -14.99 22.21 12.60
C GLU A 497 -15.38 21.38 13.83
N SER A 498 -15.38 21.99 15.01
CA SER A 498 -15.71 21.34 16.28
C SER A 498 -17.22 21.28 16.47
N ALA A 499 -17.79 20.09 16.34
CA ALA A 499 -19.12 19.83 16.85
C ALA A 499 -19.08 19.69 18.39
N ALA A 500 -19.89 20.48 19.07
CA ALA A 500 -20.02 20.47 20.51
C ALA A 500 -20.63 19.15 21.03
N PRO A 501 -20.19 18.61 22.18
CA PRO A 501 -20.81 17.45 22.77
C PRO A 501 -22.05 17.82 23.58
N ALA A 502 -23.15 17.12 23.28
CA ALA A 502 -24.33 17.10 24.12
C ALA A 502 -24.03 16.36 25.43
N ASN A 503 -24.35 16.98 26.55
CA ASN A 503 -24.30 16.41 27.89
C ASN A 503 -25.24 15.23 28.05
N ALA A 504 -24.76 14.15 28.60
CA ALA A 504 -25.55 13.12 29.23
C ALA A 504 -25.25 13.13 30.72
N ALA A 505 -26.17 13.62 31.50
CA ALA A 505 -26.19 13.47 32.93
C ALA A 505 -26.87 12.16 33.32
N GLY A 506 -26.28 11.50 34.32
CA GLY A 506 -26.84 10.29 34.91
C GLY A 506 -27.82 10.60 36.03
N SER A 507 -28.74 9.69 36.14
CA SER A 507 -29.44 9.07 37.28
C SER A 507 -30.14 9.94 38.33
N GLY A 508 -31.41 9.65 38.47
CA GLY A 508 -31.96 9.32 39.78
C GLY A 508 -33.25 10.07 40.19
N ASP A 509 -34.31 9.36 40.11
CA ASP A 509 -35.46 9.26 40.96
C ASP A 509 -36.60 10.30 40.93
N ALA A 510 -37.75 9.69 40.83
CA ALA A 510 -39.13 9.99 40.79
C ALA A 510 -39.64 11.06 41.77
N GLN A 511 -40.61 11.83 41.37
CA GLN A 511 -42.02 11.82 41.73
C GLN A 511 -42.69 13.15 41.48
N GLN A 512 -43.81 13.04 40.73
CA GLN A 512 -45.14 13.62 40.80
C GLN A 512 -45.40 15.13 41.06
N ASP A 513 -46.14 15.65 40.05
CA ASP A 513 -47.36 16.50 40.11
C ASP A 513 -47.34 17.81 40.90
N GLU A 514 -47.62 18.88 40.27
CA GLU A 514 -48.97 19.51 40.09
C GLU A 514 -48.84 20.92 39.46
N LYS A 515 -49.82 21.24 38.69
CA LYS A 515 -50.16 22.59 38.19
C LYS A 515 -50.47 23.54 39.27
N GLU A 516 -50.15 24.82 39.18
CA GLU A 516 -51.13 25.88 39.16
C GLU A 516 -50.58 27.25 38.83
N LYS A 517 -51.50 28.14 38.48
CA LYS A 517 -51.46 29.41 37.81
C LYS A 517 -51.23 30.57 38.78
N ASP A 518 -50.76 31.65 38.12
CA ASP A 518 -51.07 33.11 38.37
C ASP A 518 -50.79 33.73 39.72
N GLU A 519 -49.99 34.76 39.78
CA GLU A 519 -50.43 36.17 39.93
C GLU A 519 -49.31 37.15 40.22
N GLU A 520 -49.52 38.32 39.76
CA GLU A 520 -48.86 39.61 39.80
C GLU A 520 -48.16 40.07 41.09
N GLY A 521 -47.13 40.89 40.89
CA GLY A 521 -47.04 42.11 41.71
C GLY A 521 -45.76 42.41 42.52
N LYS A 522 -44.78 43.09 41.85
CA LYS A 522 -43.88 44.16 42.37
C LYS A 522 -43.03 43.93 43.63
N PRO A 523 -41.88 44.60 43.81
CA PRO A 523 -41.18 45.60 43.02
C PRO A 523 -39.63 45.33 42.88
N LYS A 524 -39.05 46.09 41.99
CA LYS A 524 -37.62 46.16 41.67
C LYS A 524 -36.70 46.32 42.87
N ALA A 525 -35.77 45.40 43.09
CA ALA A 525 -34.55 45.64 43.83
C ALA A 525 -33.42 45.87 42.83
N ALA A 526 -32.61 46.89 43.09
CA ALA A 526 -31.50 47.29 42.19
C ALA A 526 -30.54 46.18 41.92
N THR A 527 -30.43 45.79 40.62
CA THR A 527 -29.39 44.87 40.12
C THR A 527 -28.09 45.69 40.03
N THR A 528 -27.18 45.44 40.95
CA THR A 528 -25.79 45.79 40.81
C THR A 528 -25.24 45.09 39.60
N THR A 529 -25.02 45.80 38.51
CA THR A 529 -24.33 45.35 37.33
C THR A 529 -22.88 45.06 37.69
N THR A 530 -22.57 43.75 37.88
CA THR A 530 -21.18 43.29 37.95
C THR A 530 -20.51 43.58 36.58
N PRO A 531 -19.33 44.19 36.56
CA PRO A 531 -18.61 44.49 35.30
C PRO A 531 -18.35 43.22 34.53
N LYS A 532 -18.64 43.23 33.22
CA LYS A 532 -18.31 42.11 32.30
C LYS A 532 -16.79 42.02 32.17
N LYS A 533 -16.21 41.03 32.85
CA LYS A 533 -14.76 40.73 32.73
C LYS A 533 -14.50 40.07 31.36
N LYS A 534 -13.72 40.71 30.49
CA LYS A 534 -13.20 40.13 29.29
C LYS A 534 -11.98 39.27 29.64
N LYS A 535 -11.95 38.03 29.18
CA LYS A 535 -10.79 37.12 29.29
C LYS A 535 -9.95 37.22 28.01
N LYS A 536 -8.67 37.51 28.16
CA LYS A 536 -7.69 37.47 27.11
C LYS A 536 -6.88 36.20 27.30
N GLU A 537 -6.74 35.42 26.24
CA GLU A 537 -5.86 34.24 26.20
C GLU A 537 -4.55 34.62 25.51
N ILE A 538 -3.43 34.32 26.14
CA ILE A 538 -2.08 34.58 25.64
C ILE A 538 -1.39 33.23 25.54
N ASP A 539 -0.96 32.86 24.34
CA ASP A 539 -0.26 31.60 24.14
C ASP A 539 1.15 31.62 24.73
N LEU A 540 1.49 30.54 25.42
CA LEU A 540 2.77 30.36 26.09
C LEU A 540 3.63 29.38 25.31
N PRO A 541 4.96 29.61 25.20
CA PRO A 541 5.86 28.69 24.54
C PRO A 541 5.98 27.39 25.32
N ILE A 542 6.02 26.26 24.60
CA ILE A 542 6.16 24.92 25.14
C ILE A 542 7.45 24.32 24.60
N THR A 543 8.33 23.87 25.51
CA THR A 543 9.57 23.16 25.14
C THR A 543 9.39 21.68 25.45
N PRO A 544 9.16 20.80 24.42
CA PRO A 544 9.03 19.36 24.60
C PRO A 544 10.38 18.68 24.73
N ARG A 545 10.45 17.68 25.61
CA ARG A 545 11.55 16.71 25.71
C ARG A 545 10.95 15.32 25.64
N VAL A 546 10.84 14.80 24.42
CA VAL A 546 10.17 13.54 24.09
C VAL A 546 11.15 12.57 23.41
N PRO A 547 10.86 11.25 23.42
CA PRO A 547 11.60 10.28 22.60
C PRO A 547 11.47 10.61 21.10
N GLY A 548 12.44 10.13 20.31
CA GLY A 548 12.47 10.32 18.87
C GLY A 548 13.65 11.18 18.41
N ALA A 549 13.90 11.22 17.13
CA ALA A 549 14.97 12.00 16.54
C ALA A 549 14.61 13.50 16.54
N THR A 550 15.59 14.36 16.87
CA THR A 550 15.42 15.78 16.63
C THR A 550 15.38 16.06 15.14
N LYS A 551 14.77 17.18 14.72
CA LYS A 551 14.71 17.56 13.30
C LYS A 551 16.07 17.50 12.61
N LYS A 552 17.10 18.03 13.26
CA LYS A 552 18.48 18.01 12.75
C LYS A 552 19.05 16.60 12.62
N GLU A 553 18.76 15.74 13.60
CA GLU A 553 19.19 14.35 13.55
C GLU A 553 18.47 13.59 12.44
N LEU A 554 17.17 13.81 12.29
CA LEU A 554 16.37 13.21 11.24
C LEU A 554 16.86 13.61 9.84
N GLU A 555 17.15 14.91 9.61
CA GLU A 555 17.75 15.40 8.37
C GLU A 555 19.06 14.69 8.06
N ARG A 556 19.94 14.51 9.05
CA ARG A 556 21.18 13.76 8.92
C ARG A 556 20.96 12.28 8.56
N LEU A 557 19.96 11.63 9.19
CA LEU A 557 19.63 10.24 8.90
C LEU A 557 19.05 10.06 7.48
N ILE A 558 18.24 11.00 7.03
CA ILE A 558 17.72 11.05 5.66
C ILE A 558 18.87 11.20 4.65
N GLU A 559 19.83 12.09 4.92
CA GLU A 559 20.99 12.28 4.06
C GLU A 559 21.83 11.00 3.96
N GLN A 560 22.08 10.33 5.09
CA GLN A 560 22.80 9.06 5.10
C GLN A 560 22.08 7.98 4.30
N GLU A 561 20.75 7.89 4.38
CA GLU A 561 19.97 6.93 3.59
C GLU A 561 20.06 7.23 2.10
N LEU A 562 19.98 8.49 1.70
CA LEU A 562 20.14 8.89 0.30
C LEU A 562 21.54 8.59 -0.25
N GLU A 563 22.59 8.74 0.58
CA GLU A 563 23.95 8.33 0.20
C GLU A 563 24.02 6.81 -0.03
N MET A 564 23.44 5.99 0.87
CA MET A 564 23.41 4.53 0.71
C MET A 564 22.62 4.11 -0.53
N ILE A 565 21.47 4.72 -0.82
CA ILE A 565 20.70 4.48 -2.05
C ILE A 565 21.54 4.81 -3.29
N SER A 566 22.26 5.93 -3.27
CA SER A 566 23.13 6.32 -4.38
C SER A 566 24.26 5.31 -4.60
N GLN A 567 24.84 4.81 -3.51
CA GLN A 567 25.91 3.81 -3.56
C GLN A 567 25.39 2.47 -4.08
N ASP A 568 24.27 1.99 -3.57
CA ASP A 568 23.62 0.75 -4.04
C ASP A 568 23.28 0.80 -5.51
N LYS A 569 22.80 1.96 -5.99
CA LYS A 569 22.51 2.18 -7.40
C LYS A 569 23.77 2.08 -8.26
N LYS A 570 24.86 2.70 -7.83
CA LYS A 570 26.15 2.64 -8.54
C LYS A 570 26.67 1.21 -8.61
N GLU A 571 26.58 0.48 -7.50
CA GLU A 571 27.03 -0.90 -7.43
C GLU A 571 26.18 -1.82 -8.29
N LYS A 572 24.86 -1.64 -8.29
CA LYS A 572 23.96 -2.35 -9.18
C LYS A 572 24.27 -2.08 -10.64
N GLU A 573 24.43 -0.81 -11.03
CA GLU A 573 24.77 -0.42 -12.39
C GLU A 573 26.13 -0.98 -12.82
N ARG A 574 27.10 -1.08 -11.90
CA ARG A 574 28.39 -1.72 -12.12
C ARG A 574 28.23 -3.23 -12.38
N SER A 575 27.47 -3.89 -11.52
CA SER A 575 27.19 -5.33 -11.63
C SER A 575 26.42 -5.66 -12.93
N ASP A 576 25.39 -4.86 -13.26
CA ASP A 576 24.62 -5.02 -14.49
C ASP A 576 25.52 -4.85 -15.74
N ALA A 577 26.45 -3.89 -15.71
CA ALA A 577 27.41 -3.70 -16.81
C ALA A 577 28.39 -4.88 -16.92
N LYS A 578 28.87 -5.44 -15.81
CA LYS A 578 29.71 -6.64 -15.80
C LYS A 578 28.95 -7.83 -16.38
N ASN A 579 27.74 -8.10 -15.88
CA ASN A 579 26.91 -9.20 -16.35
C ASN A 579 26.60 -9.09 -17.85
N ALA A 580 26.37 -7.86 -18.36
CA ALA A 580 26.13 -7.65 -19.79
C ALA A 580 27.35 -7.97 -20.65
N VAL A 581 28.57 -7.78 -20.14
CA VAL A 581 29.79 -8.23 -20.84
C VAL A 581 29.88 -9.75 -20.84
N GLU A 582 29.67 -10.37 -19.69
CA GLU A 582 29.72 -11.82 -19.49
C GLU A 582 28.69 -12.54 -20.38
N GLU A 583 27.42 -12.09 -20.36
CA GLU A 583 26.34 -12.61 -21.19
C GLU A 583 26.70 -12.52 -22.68
N TYR A 584 27.23 -11.37 -23.13
CA TYR A 584 27.61 -11.15 -24.51
C TYR A 584 28.77 -12.07 -24.95
N VAL A 585 29.75 -12.28 -24.07
CA VAL A 585 30.90 -13.17 -24.32
C VAL A 585 30.40 -14.60 -24.53
N TYR A 586 29.57 -15.14 -23.63
CA TYR A 586 29.05 -16.52 -23.75
C TYR A 586 28.11 -16.69 -24.94
N GLU A 587 27.20 -15.73 -25.15
CA GLU A 587 26.26 -15.78 -26.28
C GLU A 587 26.98 -15.78 -27.61
N MET A 588 27.90 -14.81 -27.81
CA MET A 588 28.58 -14.67 -29.10
C MET A 588 29.55 -15.80 -29.39
N ARG A 589 30.23 -16.31 -28.36
CA ARG A 589 31.12 -17.49 -28.55
C ARG A 589 30.33 -18.66 -29.05
N GLY A 590 29.27 -19.06 -28.40
CA GLY A 590 28.47 -20.22 -28.79
C GLY A 590 27.80 -20.09 -30.15
N LYS A 591 27.55 -18.86 -30.63
CA LYS A 591 26.94 -18.62 -31.93
C LYS A 591 27.93 -18.48 -33.08
N VAL A 592 29.13 -18.00 -32.79
CA VAL A 592 30.18 -17.74 -33.84
C VAL A 592 31.12 -18.90 -34.01
N ASP A 593 31.33 -19.73 -32.96
CA ASP A 593 32.20 -20.91 -33.03
C ASP A 593 31.34 -22.17 -33.23
N GLY A 594 31.19 -22.59 -34.47
CA GLY A 594 30.34 -23.75 -34.83
C GLY A 594 28.84 -23.54 -34.75
N GLY A 595 28.38 -22.32 -34.49
CA GLY A 595 26.97 -21.97 -34.35
C GLY A 595 26.37 -21.24 -35.55
N ASP A 596 25.14 -20.78 -35.41
CA ASP A 596 24.33 -20.18 -36.48
C ASP A 596 24.98 -18.97 -37.16
N TYR A 597 25.85 -18.23 -36.47
CA TYR A 597 26.48 -17.01 -36.97
C TYR A 597 27.74 -17.26 -37.74
N GLU A 598 28.29 -18.48 -37.73
CA GLU A 598 29.56 -18.79 -38.39
C GLU A 598 29.60 -18.42 -39.88
N LYS A 599 28.56 -18.78 -40.66
CA LYS A 599 28.45 -18.50 -42.09
C LYS A 599 28.33 -17.02 -42.43
N PHE A 600 27.96 -16.18 -41.47
CA PHE A 600 27.72 -14.75 -41.60
C PHE A 600 28.93 -13.90 -41.22
N SER A 601 30.04 -14.53 -40.89
CA SER A 601 31.30 -13.87 -40.52
C SER A 601 32.39 -14.17 -41.54
N ASP A 602 33.18 -13.12 -41.87
CA ASP A 602 34.47 -13.37 -42.57
C ASP A 602 35.44 -14.06 -41.61
N GLU A 603 36.25 -14.99 -42.11
CA GLU A 603 37.18 -15.80 -41.31
C GLU A 603 38.14 -14.94 -40.46
N LYS A 604 38.63 -13.83 -40.99
CA LYS A 604 39.52 -12.94 -40.23
C LYS A 604 38.82 -12.19 -39.10
N ILE A 605 37.59 -11.73 -39.37
CA ILE A 605 36.76 -11.06 -38.37
C ILE A 605 36.33 -12.05 -37.29
N ARG A 606 35.98 -13.30 -37.71
CA ARG A 606 35.59 -14.38 -36.78
C ARG A 606 36.71 -14.70 -35.81
N GLN A 607 37.93 -14.96 -36.33
CA GLN A 607 39.13 -15.31 -35.53
C GLN A 607 39.47 -14.14 -34.55
N LYS A 608 39.38 -12.91 -35.03
CA LYS A 608 39.60 -11.74 -34.17
C LYS A 608 38.58 -11.66 -33.08
N LEU A 609 37.28 -11.80 -33.40
CA LEU A 609 36.22 -11.76 -32.41
C LEU A 609 36.37 -12.85 -31.36
N LEU A 610 36.62 -14.09 -31.77
CA LEU A 610 36.84 -15.22 -30.85
C LEU A 610 38.04 -14.99 -29.92
N SER A 611 39.13 -14.42 -30.44
CA SER A 611 40.29 -14.01 -29.62
C SER A 611 39.93 -12.92 -28.63
N ASP A 612 39.21 -11.87 -29.05
CA ASP A 612 38.81 -10.79 -28.19
C ASP A 612 37.79 -11.23 -27.13
N LEU A 613 36.90 -12.18 -27.45
CA LEU A 613 35.98 -12.82 -26.50
C LEU A 613 36.75 -13.62 -25.45
N GLN A 614 37.72 -14.43 -25.82
CA GLN A 614 38.54 -15.19 -24.87
C GLN A 614 39.35 -14.27 -23.96
N ILE A 615 40.02 -13.27 -24.50
CA ILE A 615 40.76 -12.28 -23.71
C ILE A 615 39.85 -11.55 -22.74
N THR A 616 38.62 -11.32 -23.16
CA THR A 616 37.64 -10.62 -22.29
C THR A 616 37.13 -11.53 -21.16
N GLU A 617 36.89 -12.80 -21.44
CA GLU A 617 36.54 -13.80 -20.44
C GLU A 617 37.65 -13.96 -19.40
N ASP A 618 38.88 -14.19 -19.83
CA ASP A 618 40.04 -14.33 -18.95
C ASP A 618 40.17 -13.06 -18.05
N TRP A 619 40.02 -11.89 -18.64
CA TRP A 619 40.04 -10.63 -17.91
C TRP A 619 38.90 -10.49 -16.91
N LEU A 620 37.67 -10.96 -17.20
CA LEU A 620 36.51 -10.86 -16.28
C LEU A 620 36.75 -11.61 -14.97
N TYR A 621 37.53 -12.69 -14.99
CA TYR A 621 37.85 -13.50 -13.82
C TYR A 621 39.18 -13.15 -13.15
N ASP A 622 39.94 -12.21 -13.71
CA ASP A 622 41.20 -11.70 -13.16
C ASP A 622 41.08 -10.18 -12.86
N ASP A 623 41.75 -9.33 -13.63
CA ASP A 623 41.80 -7.87 -13.43
C ASP A 623 40.42 -7.18 -13.56
N GLY A 624 39.50 -7.82 -14.29
CA GLY A 624 38.14 -7.29 -14.54
C GLY A 624 37.12 -7.53 -13.43
N MET A 625 37.50 -8.16 -12.32
CA MET A 625 36.55 -8.58 -11.29
C MET A 625 35.89 -7.39 -10.57
N ASN A 626 36.64 -6.32 -10.36
CA ASN A 626 36.22 -5.13 -9.59
C ASN A 626 36.55 -3.80 -10.29
N GLN A 627 36.20 -3.67 -11.57
CA GLN A 627 36.44 -2.45 -12.34
C GLN A 627 35.26 -1.47 -12.25
N GLU A 628 35.49 -0.22 -12.64
CA GLU A 628 34.45 0.78 -12.79
C GLU A 628 33.49 0.46 -13.93
N LYS A 629 32.19 0.85 -13.77
CA LYS A 629 31.14 0.63 -14.77
C LYS A 629 31.57 0.97 -16.20
N ASN A 630 32.26 2.11 -16.39
CA ASN A 630 32.65 2.59 -17.71
C ASN A 630 33.59 1.62 -18.42
N VAL A 631 34.47 0.93 -17.69
CA VAL A 631 35.41 -0.06 -18.25
C VAL A 631 34.64 -1.22 -18.87
N TYR A 632 33.62 -1.73 -18.20
CA TYR A 632 32.75 -2.79 -18.74
C TYR A 632 31.98 -2.31 -19.97
N VAL A 633 31.41 -1.10 -19.92
CA VAL A 633 30.66 -0.52 -21.04
C VAL A 633 31.54 -0.35 -22.28
N ASP A 634 32.77 0.16 -22.13
CA ASP A 634 33.68 0.36 -23.24
C ASP A 634 34.14 -1.00 -23.83
N ARG A 635 34.40 -1.98 -22.96
CA ARG A 635 34.75 -3.32 -23.41
C ARG A 635 33.61 -3.98 -24.17
N LEU A 636 32.41 -3.92 -23.68
CA LEU A 636 31.20 -4.40 -24.36
C LEU A 636 30.99 -3.71 -25.71
N LYS A 637 31.20 -2.41 -25.78
CA LYS A 637 31.11 -1.63 -27.03
C LYS A 637 32.12 -2.08 -28.07
N ASN A 638 33.35 -2.38 -27.65
CA ASN A 638 34.38 -2.89 -28.54
C ASN A 638 33.99 -4.28 -29.09
N LEU A 639 33.56 -5.21 -28.27
CA LEU A 639 33.07 -6.53 -28.71
C LEU A 639 31.87 -6.40 -29.66
N LYS A 640 30.89 -5.56 -29.32
CA LYS A 640 29.72 -5.28 -30.16
C LYS A 640 30.08 -4.71 -31.51
N SER A 641 31.13 -3.92 -31.61
CA SER A 641 31.57 -3.36 -32.90
C SER A 641 31.95 -4.43 -33.91
N LEU A 642 32.40 -5.61 -33.47
CA LEU A 642 32.74 -6.75 -34.29
C LEU A 642 31.58 -7.76 -34.44
N GLY A 643 30.83 -7.97 -33.35
CA GLY A 643 29.81 -9.02 -33.30
C GLY A 643 28.44 -8.57 -33.81
N GLU A 644 28.03 -7.32 -33.60
CA GLU A 644 26.69 -6.86 -34.03
C GLU A 644 26.52 -6.86 -35.58
N PRO A 645 27.50 -6.54 -36.39
CA PRO A 645 27.36 -6.73 -37.84
C PRO A 645 27.07 -8.19 -38.24
N ILE A 646 27.69 -9.16 -37.58
CA ILE A 646 27.47 -10.59 -37.83
C ILE A 646 26.02 -10.96 -37.41
N ARG A 647 25.60 -10.53 -36.24
CA ARG A 647 24.21 -10.70 -35.72
C ARG A 647 23.18 -10.10 -36.69
N THR A 648 23.45 -8.90 -37.19
CA THR A 648 22.59 -8.22 -38.15
C THR A 648 22.45 -9.00 -39.45
N ARG A 649 23.56 -9.50 -40.04
CA ARG A 649 23.52 -10.31 -41.27
C ARG A 649 22.69 -11.57 -41.08
N TYR A 650 22.86 -12.24 -39.95
CA TYR A 650 22.05 -13.42 -39.61
C TYR A 650 20.57 -13.06 -39.56
N HIS A 651 20.16 -12.09 -38.75
CA HIS A 651 18.77 -11.73 -38.61
C HIS A 651 18.13 -11.20 -39.89
N GLU A 652 18.88 -10.42 -40.66
CA GLU A 652 18.42 -9.98 -41.99
C GLU A 652 18.24 -11.16 -42.96
N SER A 653 19.13 -12.15 -42.91
CA SER A 653 19.03 -13.36 -43.74
C SER A 653 17.81 -14.22 -43.38
N GLU A 654 17.59 -14.48 -42.11
CA GLU A 654 16.48 -15.28 -41.61
C GLU A 654 15.09 -14.63 -41.92
N ASN A 655 14.98 -13.33 -41.74
CA ASN A 655 13.70 -12.64 -41.89
C ASN A 655 13.43 -12.19 -43.35
N ARG A 656 14.40 -12.16 -44.19
CA ARG A 656 14.34 -11.66 -45.56
C ARG A 656 13.25 -12.34 -46.38
N SER A 657 13.26 -13.67 -46.40
CA SER A 657 12.29 -14.48 -47.16
C SER A 657 10.86 -14.18 -46.76
N HIS A 658 10.62 -14.01 -45.47
CA HIS A 658 9.29 -13.67 -44.97
C HIS A 658 8.84 -12.30 -45.46
N HIS A 659 9.68 -11.26 -45.28
CA HIS A 659 9.31 -9.90 -45.70
C HIS A 659 9.14 -9.75 -47.22
N MET A 660 9.97 -10.46 -48.03
CA MET A 660 9.79 -10.51 -49.48
C MET A 660 8.47 -11.17 -49.89
N GLN A 661 8.10 -12.27 -49.21
CA GLN A 661 6.83 -12.96 -49.46
C GLN A 661 5.63 -12.05 -49.09
N GLU A 662 5.69 -11.33 -48.00
CA GLU A 662 4.61 -10.38 -47.59
C GLU A 662 4.47 -9.23 -48.60
N LEU A 663 5.58 -8.67 -49.08
CA LEU A 663 5.52 -7.64 -50.15
C LEU A 663 4.90 -8.21 -51.43
N MET A 664 5.29 -9.42 -51.84
CA MET A 664 4.73 -10.07 -53.03
C MET A 664 3.22 -10.31 -52.90
N LYS A 665 2.78 -10.79 -51.73
CA LYS A 665 1.34 -10.93 -51.46
C LYS A 665 0.57 -9.61 -51.58
N SER A 666 1.17 -8.52 -51.07
CA SER A 666 0.54 -7.19 -51.20
C SER A 666 0.51 -6.70 -52.65
N ILE A 667 1.58 -6.95 -53.43
CA ILE A 667 1.62 -6.67 -54.87
C ILE A 667 0.48 -7.45 -55.57
N GLN A 668 0.37 -8.76 -55.29
CA GLN A 668 -0.68 -9.61 -55.92
C GLN A 668 -2.09 -9.14 -55.58
N ARG A 669 -2.35 -8.76 -54.30
CA ARG A 669 -3.68 -8.25 -53.89
C ARG A 669 -4.04 -6.95 -54.64
N VAL A 670 -3.09 -6.04 -54.84
CA VAL A 670 -3.32 -4.78 -55.56
C VAL A 670 -3.49 -5.10 -57.04
N ASP A 671 -2.72 -5.96 -57.63
CA ASP A 671 -2.87 -6.38 -59.04
C ASP A 671 -4.22 -7.02 -59.29
N GLU A 672 -4.63 -7.97 -58.49
CA GLU A 672 -5.98 -8.56 -58.55
C GLU A 672 -7.10 -7.51 -58.49
N ALA A 673 -6.97 -6.52 -57.62
CA ALA A 673 -7.96 -5.43 -57.53
C ALA A 673 -8.00 -4.55 -58.80
N LEU A 674 -6.81 -4.29 -59.39
CA LEU A 674 -6.71 -3.57 -60.68
C LEU A 674 -7.25 -4.40 -61.86
N GLN A 675 -7.00 -5.72 -61.88
CA GLN A 675 -7.53 -6.64 -62.90
C GLN A 675 -9.07 -6.70 -62.85
N VAL A 676 -9.68 -6.68 -61.66
CA VAL A 676 -11.15 -6.58 -61.50
C VAL A 676 -11.70 -5.31 -62.13
N TYR A 677 -10.98 -4.20 -62.04
CA TYR A 677 -11.39 -2.93 -62.71
C TYR A 677 -11.27 -3.04 -64.24
N TYR A 678 -10.14 -3.52 -64.79
CA TYR A 678 -9.89 -3.59 -66.22
C TYR A 678 -10.80 -4.63 -66.93
N THR A 679 -11.03 -5.78 -66.29
CA THR A 679 -11.87 -6.87 -66.86
C THR A 679 -13.37 -6.63 -66.62
N LYS A 680 -13.73 -5.62 -65.83
CA LYS A 680 -15.13 -5.31 -65.42
C LYS A 680 -15.85 -6.54 -64.85
N SER A 681 -15.08 -7.44 -64.20
CA SER A 681 -15.63 -8.66 -63.61
C SER A 681 -16.48 -8.42 -62.36
N SER A 682 -16.41 -7.21 -61.77
CA SER A 682 -17.24 -6.78 -60.63
C SER A 682 -17.41 -5.26 -60.61
N ASP A 683 -18.54 -4.77 -60.17
CA ASP A 683 -18.81 -3.35 -59.99
C ASP A 683 -18.16 -2.69 -58.79
N LYS A 684 -17.29 -3.44 -58.09
CA LYS A 684 -16.67 -2.99 -56.84
C LYS A 684 -15.86 -1.70 -57.01
N TYR A 685 -15.10 -1.59 -58.11
CA TYR A 685 -14.18 -0.50 -58.40
C TYR A 685 -14.64 0.43 -59.56
N SER A 686 -15.79 0.16 -60.21
CA SER A 686 -16.30 0.87 -61.40
C SER A 686 -16.48 2.38 -61.21
N HIS A 687 -16.57 2.85 -59.98
CA HIS A 687 -16.77 4.27 -59.63
C HIS A 687 -15.47 5.05 -59.52
N ILE A 688 -14.30 4.41 -59.61
CA ILE A 688 -12.99 5.07 -59.47
C ILE A 688 -12.61 5.69 -60.83
N ASP A 689 -12.07 6.91 -60.79
CA ASP A 689 -11.62 7.62 -61.99
C ASP A 689 -10.44 6.88 -62.63
N GLN A 690 -10.44 6.88 -64.01
CA GLN A 690 -9.40 6.20 -64.79
C GLN A 690 -8.00 6.72 -64.48
N ASN A 691 -7.82 8.02 -64.27
CA ASN A 691 -6.52 8.62 -63.91
C ASN A 691 -6.02 8.13 -62.55
N ASP A 692 -6.90 7.87 -61.60
CA ASP A 692 -6.54 7.34 -60.28
C ASP A 692 -6.13 5.84 -60.37
N ILE A 693 -6.81 5.06 -61.22
CA ILE A 693 -6.43 3.68 -61.49
C ILE A 693 -5.07 3.62 -62.22
N GLU A 694 -4.82 4.51 -63.16
CA GLU A 694 -3.51 4.62 -63.85
C GLU A 694 -2.38 4.97 -62.86
N LYS A 695 -2.64 5.84 -61.87
CA LYS A 695 -1.71 6.13 -60.76
C LYS A 695 -1.45 4.90 -59.92
N ALA A 696 -2.49 4.17 -59.53
CA ALA A 696 -2.33 2.93 -58.73
C ALA A 696 -1.52 1.87 -59.50
N ASN A 697 -1.77 1.72 -60.81
CA ASN A 697 -1.06 0.81 -61.67
C ASN A 697 0.43 1.22 -61.85
N LYS A 698 0.73 2.50 -61.91
CA LYS A 698 2.10 3.02 -61.95
C LYS A 698 2.84 2.69 -60.66
N ILE A 699 2.21 2.94 -59.49
CA ILE A 699 2.77 2.59 -58.18
C ILE A 699 3.03 1.09 -58.09
N LEU A 700 2.08 0.27 -58.50
CA LEU A 700 2.25 -1.19 -58.55
C LEU A 700 3.45 -1.61 -59.38
N THR A 701 3.57 -1.08 -60.62
CA THR A 701 4.67 -1.39 -61.54
C THR A 701 6.03 -0.96 -60.98
N GLU A 702 6.09 0.19 -60.33
CA GLU A 702 7.31 0.66 -59.66
C GLU A 702 7.69 -0.29 -58.53
N LYS A 703 6.75 -0.75 -57.69
CA LYS A 703 7.01 -1.66 -56.59
C LYS A 703 7.35 -3.07 -57.07
N GLN A 704 6.74 -3.56 -58.15
CA GLN A 704 7.10 -4.79 -58.80
C GLN A 704 8.55 -4.76 -59.33
N THR A 705 8.94 -3.70 -59.99
CA THR A 705 10.28 -3.48 -60.51
C THR A 705 11.30 -3.45 -59.35
N TRP A 706 10.95 -2.75 -58.28
CA TRP A 706 11.77 -2.70 -57.07
C TRP A 706 11.94 -4.07 -56.42
N TYR A 707 10.84 -4.86 -56.35
CA TYR A 707 10.87 -6.24 -55.86
C TYR A 707 11.83 -7.11 -56.67
N ASP A 708 11.74 -7.12 -57.99
CA ASP A 708 12.56 -7.94 -58.89
C ASP A 708 14.07 -7.55 -58.80
N GLN A 709 14.35 -6.24 -58.76
CA GLN A 709 15.72 -5.74 -58.57
C GLN A 709 16.28 -6.15 -57.22
N THR A 710 15.47 -6.11 -56.18
CA THR A 710 15.86 -6.47 -54.83
C THR A 710 16.10 -7.97 -54.71
N ALA A 711 15.25 -8.80 -55.27
CA ALA A 711 15.44 -10.26 -55.34
C ALA A 711 16.74 -10.64 -56.03
N ASN A 712 17.05 -10.00 -57.17
CA ASN A 712 18.32 -10.22 -57.91
C ASN A 712 19.53 -9.83 -57.11
N ARG A 713 19.48 -8.70 -56.33
CA ARG A 713 20.58 -8.28 -55.45
C ARG A 713 20.78 -9.28 -54.31
N PHE A 714 19.72 -9.79 -53.74
CA PHE A 714 19.80 -10.79 -52.68
C PHE A 714 20.36 -12.13 -53.14
N ASN A 715 20.06 -12.56 -54.35
CA ASN A 715 20.61 -13.76 -54.94
C ASN A 715 22.12 -13.67 -55.22
N ALA A 716 22.64 -12.45 -55.44
CA ALA A 716 24.05 -12.18 -55.63
C ALA A 716 24.86 -11.97 -54.36
N LEU A 717 24.16 -11.74 -53.21
CA LEU A 717 24.78 -11.38 -51.94
C LEU A 717 25.37 -12.61 -51.23
N LYS A 718 26.65 -12.52 -50.87
CA LYS A 718 27.29 -13.56 -50.04
C LYS A 718 26.85 -13.43 -48.57
N THR A 719 26.81 -14.54 -47.85
CA THR A 719 26.32 -14.60 -46.47
C THR A 719 27.10 -13.70 -45.50
N HIS A 720 28.37 -13.44 -45.72
CA HIS A 720 29.25 -12.64 -44.90
C HIS A 720 29.34 -11.16 -45.33
N GLU A 721 28.61 -10.76 -46.38
CA GLU A 721 28.51 -9.38 -46.86
C GLU A 721 27.29 -8.64 -46.23
N ASP A 722 27.46 -7.35 -45.99
CA ASP A 722 26.37 -6.55 -45.45
C ASP A 722 25.24 -6.39 -46.46
N PRO A 723 23.97 -6.59 -46.06
CA PRO A 723 22.83 -6.40 -46.94
C PRO A 723 22.68 -4.92 -47.32
N THR A 724 22.61 -4.65 -48.62
CA THR A 724 22.40 -3.30 -49.16
C THR A 724 20.95 -2.79 -48.92
N ILE A 725 20.02 -3.70 -48.68
CA ILE A 725 18.61 -3.45 -48.41
C ILE A 725 18.23 -4.26 -47.15
N LEU A 726 17.70 -3.55 -46.15
CA LEU A 726 17.30 -4.16 -44.88
C LEU A 726 15.83 -4.63 -44.93
N CYS A 727 15.47 -5.61 -44.11
CA CYS A 727 14.10 -6.08 -43.93
C CYS A 727 13.13 -4.93 -43.56
N SER A 728 13.59 -3.94 -42.81
CA SER A 728 12.82 -2.73 -42.48
C SER A 728 12.46 -1.91 -43.70
N GLN A 729 13.32 -1.83 -44.72
CA GLN A 729 13.05 -1.14 -46.00
C GLN A 729 12.02 -1.92 -46.83
N ILE A 730 12.14 -3.27 -46.90
CA ILE A 730 11.13 -4.10 -47.56
C ILE A 730 9.74 -3.90 -46.94
N LYS A 731 9.69 -3.83 -45.62
CA LYS A 731 8.45 -3.53 -44.91
C LYS A 731 7.93 -2.13 -45.23
N GLN A 732 8.78 -1.13 -45.31
CA GLN A 732 8.40 0.24 -45.68
C GLN A 732 7.82 0.31 -47.11
N GLU A 733 8.41 -0.41 -48.04
CA GLU A 733 7.95 -0.50 -49.43
C GLU A 733 6.54 -1.16 -49.52
N ARG A 734 6.35 -2.24 -48.72
CA ARG A 734 5.04 -2.88 -48.60
C ARG A 734 3.97 -1.90 -48.03
N ASP A 735 4.31 -1.29 -46.94
CA ASP A 735 3.39 -0.37 -46.22
C ASP A 735 3.07 0.87 -47.07
N SER A 736 4.01 1.36 -47.88
CA SER A 736 3.79 2.44 -48.87
C SER A 736 2.86 1.99 -49.97
N LEU A 737 3.08 0.79 -50.58
CA LEU A 737 2.18 0.23 -51.62
C LEU A 737 0.76 0.08 -51.07
N GLU A 738 0.60 -0.51 -49.89
CA GLU A 738 -0.73 -0.70 -49.31
C GLU A 738 -1.43 0.63 -49.01
N ARG A 739 -0.73 1.57 -48.38
CA ARG A 739 -1.30 2.87 -48.06
C ARG A 739 -1.73 3.64 -49.32
N GLU A 740 -0.87 3.71 -50.34
CA GLU A 740 -1.09 4.53 -51.52
C GLU A 740 -2.13 3.91 -52.44
N CYS A 741 -2.03 2.60 -52.71
CA CYS A 741 -2.99 1.95 -53.59
C CYS A 741 -4.37 1.75 -52.93
N TRP A 742 -4.43 1.36 -51.65
CA TRP A 742 -5.73 1.22 -50.98
C TRP A 742 -6.41 2.56 -50.70
N ALA A 743 -5.68 3.68 -50.57
CA ALA A 743 -6.28 5.00 -50.52
C ALA A 743 -7.03 5.34 -51.81
N ILE A 744 -6.55 4.83 -52.96
CA ILE A 744 -7.22 4.99 -54.27
C ILE A 744 -8.37 3.99 -54.41
N LEU A 745 -8.12 2.71 -54.16
CA LEU A 745 -9.05 1.60 -54.39
C LEU A 745 -10.25 1.60 -53.41
N ASN A 746 -10.10 2.19 -52.25
CA ASN A 746 -11.16 2.30 -51.22
C ASN A 746 -11.92 3.64 -51.26
N LYS A 747 -11.77 4.43 -52.33
CA LYS A 747 -12.60 5.64 -52.51
C LYS A 747 -14.07 5.28 -52.44
N ALA A 748 -14.85 6.08 -51.68
CA ALA A 748 -16.27 5.85 -51.52
C ALA A 748 -17.03 6.08 -52.84
N LYS A 749 -18.03 5.21 -53.16
CA LYS A 749 -18.93 5.45 -54.31
C LYS A 749 -19.66 6.77 -54.15
N PRO A 750 -19.71 7.62 -55.19
CA PRO A 750 -20.49 8.86 -55.14
C PRO A 750 -21.94 8.54 -54.77
N LYS A 751 -22.47 9.22 -53.78
CA LYS A 751 -23.91 9.14 -53.46
C LYS A 751 -24.66 9.73 -54.65
N VAL A 752 -25.48 8.92 -55.35
CA VAL A 752 -26.42 9.41 -56.38
C VAL A 752 -27.44 10.27 -55.64
N GLU A 753 -27.34 11.59 -55.76
CA GLU A 753 -28.43 12.48 -55.39
C GLU A 753 -29.57 12.30 -56.40
N LEU A 754 -30.66 11.71 -55.97
CA LEU A 754 -31.90 11.69 -56.70
C LEU A 754 -32.40 13.16 -56.90
N PRO A 755 -32.91 13.54 -58.06
CA PRO A 755 -33.39 14.92 -58.30
C PRO A 755 -34.49 15.27 -57.32
N LYS A 756 -34.38 16.44 -56.70
CA LYS A 756 -35.39 17.00 -55.78
C LYS A 756 -36.62 17.30 -56.60
N GLU A 757 -37.70 16.50 -56.49
CA GLU A 757 -39.05 16.90 -56.91
C GLU A 757 -39.57 17.97 -55.94
N ASP A 758 -40.27 18.99 -56.58
CA ASP A 758 -40.79 20.18 -55.94
C ASP A 758 -41.59 19.95 -54.63
N ALA A 759 -41.08 20.45 -53.53
CA ALA A 759 -41.75 20.45 -52.23
C ALA A 759 -42.79 21.59 -52.12
N SER A 760 -43.90 21.51 -52.82
CA SER A 760 -45.01 22.46 -52.66
C SER A 760 -46.43 21.89 -52.63
N LYS A 761 -46.61 20.58 -52.51
CA LYS A 761 -47.92 19.93 -52.34
C LYS A 761 -48.05 18.79 -51.31
N GLN A 762 -47.28 18.71 -50.29
CA GLN A 762 -47.44 17.70 -49.27
C GLN A 762 -47.41 18.20 -47.81
N GLN A 763 -47.80 19.44 -47.53
CA GLN A 763 -47.97 19.94 -46.18
C GLN A 763 -49.43 19.85 -45.63
N ALA A 764 -50.32 19.15 -46.26
CA ALA A 764 -51.73 19.05 -45.82
C ALA A 764 -52.20 17.65 -45.38
N ASN A 765 -51.32 16.63 -45.38
CA ASN A 765 -51.78 15.23 -45.03
C ASN A 765 -51.01 14.51 -43.96
N ASN A 766 -50.14 15.19 -43.18
CA ASN A 766 -49.34 14.51 -42.16
C ASN A 766 -49.69 14.92 -40.71
N GLN A 767 -50.88 15.45 -40.45
CA GLN A 767 -51.37 15.77 -39.10
C GLN A 767 -52.49 14.82 -38.59
N GLN A 768 -52.80 13.73 -39.30
CA GLN A 768 -53.83 12.78 -38.86
C GLN A 768 -53.41 11.31 -38.70
N GLN A 769 -52.12 11.01 -38.65
CA GLN A 769 -51.62 9.64 -38.43
C GLN A 769 -50.56 9.49 -37.31
N GLN A 770 -50.56 10.34 -36.32
CA GLN A 770 -49.74 10.14 -35.07
C GLN A 770 -50.59 9.85 -33.82
N GLN A 771 -51.65 9.14 -33.94
CA GLN A 771 -52.39 8.53 -32.84
C GLN A 771 -52.80 7.12 -33.25
N GLN A 772 -51.99 6.13 -33.02
CA GLN A 772 -52.24 4.70 -32.85
C GLN A 772 -51.00 3.92 -33.28
N GLN A 773 -50.22 3.52 -32.29
CA GLN A 773 -49.68 2.16 -32.16
C GLN A 773 -48.60 2.15 -31.05
N ALA A 774 -49.01 1.67 -29.89
CA ALA A 774 -48.14 1.17 -28.82
C ALA A 774 -47.67 -0.26 -29.16
N PRO A 775 -46.46 -0.67 -28.80
CA PRO A 775 -45.98 -2.03 -29.09
C PRO A 775 -46.54 -3.06 -28.09
N PRO A 776 -46.73 -4.31 -28.50
CA PRO A 776 -47.34 -5.36 -27.68
C PRO A 776 -46.31 -5.96 -26.70
N GLN A 777 -46.83 -6.25 -25.50
CA GLN A 777 -46.18 -7.01 -24.41
C GLN A 777 -46.05 -8.49 -24.78
N GLN A 778 -44.90 -9.08 -24.43
CA GLN A 778 -44.71 -10.53 -24.46
C GLN A 778 -45.32 -11.21 -23.19
N PRO A 779 -45.91 -12.40 -23.31
CA PRO A 779 -46.43 -13.17 -22.16
C PRO A 779 -45.35 -14.04 -21.51
N PRO A 780 -45.54 -14.47 -20.24
CA PRO A 780 -44.56 -15.22 -19.42
C PRO A 780 -44.51 -16.72 -19.78
N PRO A 781 -43.42 -17.43 -19.50
CA PRO A 781 -43.26 -18.83 -19.84
C PRO A 781 -43.93 -19.75 -18.79
N ALA A 782 -44.59 -20.75 -19.30
CA ALA A 782 -45.16 -21.84 -18.52
C ALA A 782 -44.17 -22.99 -18.26
N SER A 783 -44.30 -23.57 -17.10
CA SER A 783 -43.60 -24.72 -16.55
C SER A 783 -43.80 -26.05 -17.32
N GLY A 784 -42.76 -26.88 -17.30
CA GLY A 784 -42.97 -28.31 -17.48
C GLY A 784 -41.85 -29.19 -17.99
N ASN A 785 -41.18 -29.85 -17.10
CA ASN A 785 -40.80 -31.29 -17.06
C ASN A 785 -39.68 -31.92 -17.93
N GLN A 786 -38.76 -32.51 -17.19
CA GLN A 786 -38.13 -33.86 -17.35
C GLN A 786 -36.95 -34.09 -18.29
N ASN A 787 -35.83 -34.38 -17.62
CA ASN A 787 -34.70 -35.28 -17.85
C ASN A 787 -34.78 -36.31 -19.02
N PRO A 788 -33.69 -36.87 -19.57
CA PRO A 788 -32.52 -37.44 -18.87
C PRO A 788 -31.12 -37.22 -19.49
N GLN A 789 -30.12 -37.53 -18.66
CA GLN A 789 -28.69 -37.71 -19.00
C GLN A 789 -28.45 -38.80 -20.08
N PRO A 790 -27.27 -38.78 -20.76
CA PRO A 790 -26.21 -39.69 -20.33
C PRO A 790 -24.73 -39.19 -20.47
N THR A 791 -23.95 -39.67 -19.46
CA THR A 791 -22.58 -40.27 -19.50
C THR A 791 -21.40 -39.55 -20.19
N GLU A 792 -20.37 -39.42 -19.34
CA GLU A 792 -18.94 -39.23 -19.54
C GLU A 792 -18.26 -40.03 -20.66
N PRO A 793 -17.01 -39.64 -21.06
CA PRO A 793 -15.82 -40.07 -20.32
C PRO A 793 -14.65 -39.07 -20.23
N GLN A 794 -13.88 -39.23 -19.15
CA GLN A 794 -12.52 -38.70 -19.01
C GLN A 794 -11.53 -39.35 -19.99
N PRO A 795 -10.33 -38.71 -20.22
CA PRO A 795 -9.10 -39.34 -19.78
C PRO A 795 -8.09 -38.39 -19.10
N SER A 796 -7.54 -38.85 -18.00
CA SER A 796 -6.18 -39.32 -17.67
C SER A 796 -4.99 -38.40 -18.00
N MET A 797 -4.36 -37.96 -16.92
CA MET A 797 -2.94 -37.91 -16.51
C MET A 797 -1.82 -37.88 -17.57
N GLU A 798 -0.87 -37.01 -17.35
CA GLU A 798 0.59 -37.21 -17.08
C GLU A 798 1.24 -35.86 -16.80
N VAL A 799 1.82 -35.69 -15.64
CA VAL A 799 3.21 -35.79 -15.20
C VAL A 799 4.22 -35.08 -16.11
N ASP A 800 4.71 -33.91 -15.64
CA ASP A 800 6.08 -33.66 -15.20
C ASP A 800 6.16 -32.43 -14.29
#